data_79a6116874038d823869f2e7788aac16
#
_entry.id   79a6116874038d823869f2e7788aac16
#
_cell.length_a   1.000
_cell.length_b   1.000
_cell.length_c   1.000
_cell.angle_alpha   90.00
_cell.angle_beta   90.00
_cell.angle_gamma   90.00
#
_symmetry.space_group_name_H-M   'P 1'
#
loop_
_entity.id
_entity.type
_entity.pdbx_description
1 polymer ?
#
loop_
_entity_poly.entity_id
_entity_poly.type
_entity_poly.pdbx_seq_one_letter_code
_entity_poly.pdbx_strand_id
1 'polypeptide(L)'
;MCIRDRDEKIGVMSGQVTEKKLLDDLFLIEHYNVKPYPTKAVERLGIPNIRFVDGPRGVVAGSATCFPVSMARGASFDRDLEEKIGEVIGAEVRAVGGNYYGGVCINLPRNPRWGRAQECYGEDTYHLGEMGAALTRGVQSQNVMACIKHFAMNSIENARFKADVHADKRTLFEVYLPHFKRCIEEGAASVMGAYNKVYGEQASESKYLLKDILRDKWGFEGFTLSDFLWAVKDGPKAVKSGMNVEMPCICHYAEQIPKAIEDGTLAMEDVDEAVGYILRTVLYYETRKDPQEYTEDILACPEHIAVAKRAAEESMVLLKNENHVLPLDKEKTEKIVVLGVLGDTENIGDHGSSKVHPYYTVTPFKGLMKKMPKAQILYNDGSDLERAKELAADADAVVIVAGYIHSDEGEYLADRSDIAGMGGDRASMRLHQRDIDLIHGVKGVNPNTVVCIIGSSAILIDEWEKDVPAIIFSFYSGMEGGNVLADILFGDVCPSGKLPYTVALSEDSYPDFDPDCTYAEYEYYHGYCKMDKENIPVLYPFGYGLSYTTFDISEPTVEVFDKTAKISVNVKNTGDVKGAEVVQLYIGCEGSAVDRPVKILKDFARVELMPGEEKKVSLQVSSKDMAYYSEEKDDFVEEDITYIAYTGDCSCKEALKSVKFEFGK
;
A
#
# COMPACT_ATOMS: atom_id res chain seq x y z
N MET A 1 31.05 22.53 -7.34
CA MET A 1 30.65 21.24 -7.92
C MET A 1 31.82 20.50 -8.53
N CYS A 2 31.93 19.17 -8.32
CA CYS A 2 33.04 18.36 -8.84
C CYS A 2 32.92 18.11 -10.36
N ILE A 3 31.71 17.91 -10.86
CA ILE A 3 31.42 17.71 -12.29
C ILE A 3 31.41 19.07 -12.99
N ARG A 4 32.33 19.28 -13.93
CA ARG A 4 32.41 20.51 -14.73
C ARG A 4 31.91 20.33 -16.16
N ASP A 5 31.95 19.10 -16.65
CA ASP A 5 31.52 18.74 -18.01
C ASP A 5 30.00 18.69 -18.10
N ARG A 6 29.42 19.36 -19.12
CA ARG A 6 27.97 19.44 -19.35
C ARG A 6 27.36 18.08 -19.61
N ASP A 7 27.99 17.27 -20.45
CA ASP A 7 27.43 15.98 -20.89
C ASP A 7 27.51 14.93 -19.77
N GLU A 8 28.49 15.05 -18.87
CA GLU A 8 28.53 14.26 -17.64
C GLU A 8 27.39 14.63 -16.68
N LYS A 9 27.08 15.94 -16.52
CA LYS A 9 25.95 16.41 -15.70
C LYS A 9 24.64 15.87 -16.22
N ILE A 10 24.37 16.03 -17.52
CA ILE A 10 23.16 15.53 -18.17
C ILE A 10 23.06 14.00 -18.04
N GLY A 11 24.20 13.30 -18.18
CA GLY A 11 24.24 11.85 -18.01
C GLY A 11 23.85 11.38 -16.60
N VAL A 12 24.28 12.09 -15.54
CA VAL A 12 23.88 11.81 -14.15
C VAL A 12 22.39 12.01 -13.95
N MET A 13 21.78 12.95 -14.68
CA MET A 13 20.36 13.28 -14.64
C MET A 13 19.51 12.36 -15.52
N SER A 14 20.09 11.40 -16.25
CA SER A 14 19.38 10.61 -17.27
C SER A 14 19.60 9.13 -17.08
N GLY A 15 18.51 8.35 -17.20
CA GLY A 15 18.57 6.89 -17.33
C GLY A 15 19.39 6.46 -18.55
N GLN A 16 19.95 5.25 -18.50
CA GLN A 16 20.85 4.73 -19.55
C GLN A 16 20.27 3.51 -20.25
N VAL A 17 19.02 3.14 -19.98
CA VAL A 17 18.33 2.07 -20.69
C VAL A 17 17.88 2.59 -22.07
N THR A 18 17.99 1.78 -23.10
CA THR A 18 17.38 2.15 -24.39
C THR A 18 15.88 1.83 -24.35
N GLU A 19 15.06 2.69 -24.97
CA GLU A 19 13.61 2.46 -25.07
C GLU A 19 13.31 1.06 -25.63
N LYS A 20 14.03 0.64 -26.68
CA LYS A 20 13.91 -0.71 -27.23
C LYS A 20 14.15 -1.79 -26.17
N LYS A 21 15.22 -1.68 -25.37
CA LYS A 21 15.53 -2.66 -24.32
C LYS A 21 14.41 -2.74 -23.27
N LEU A 22 13.88 -1.58 -22.87
CA LEU A 22 12.79 -1.53 -21.91
C LEU A 22 11.51 -2.19 -22.46
N LEU A 23 11.17 -1.89 -23.73
CA LEU A 23 10.02 -2.49 -24.39
C LEU A 23 10.22 -4.01 -24.60
N ASP A 24 11.45 -4.44 -24.95
CA ASP A 24 11.80 -5.86 -25.06
C ASP A 24 11.63 -6.57 -23.69
N ASP A 25 12.06 -5.98 -22.59
CA ASP A 25 11.89 -6.53 -21.25
C ASP A 25 10.40 -6.65 -20.88
N LEU A 26 9.63 -5.60 -21.10
CA LEU A 26 8.21 -5.58 -20.79
C LEU A 26 7.38 -6.58 -21.63
N PHE A 27 7.65 -6.67 -22.93
CA PHE A 27 6.74 -7.30 -23.87
C PHE A 27 7.23 -8.61 -24.48
N LEU A 28 8.54 -8.86 -24.52
CA LEU A 28 9.09 -10.11 -25.03
C LEU A 28 9.56 -11.05 -23.93
N ILE A 29 10.09 -10.49 -22.83
CA ILE A 29 10.60 -11.28 -21.70
C ILE A 29 9.54 -11.40 -20.60
N GLU A 30 8.51 -10.54 -20.61
CA GLU A 30 7.49 -10.43 -19.56
C GLU A 30 8.09 -10.26 -18.15
N HIS A 31 9.28 -9.65 -18.09
CA HIS A 31 10.02 -9.43 -16.87
C HIS A 31 10.60 -8.01 -16.87
N TYR A 32 9.79 -7.06 -16.47
CA TYR A 32 10.19 -5.67 -16.24
C TYR A 32 11.35 -5.59 -15.23
N ASN A 33 12.29 -4.69 -15.45
CA ASN A 33 13.41 -4.42 -14.52
C ASN A 33 14.22 -5.68 -14.15
N VAL A 34 14.49 -6.55 -15.15
CA VAL A 34 15.26 -7.81 -14.97
C VAL A 34 16.57 -7.59 -14.23
N LYS A 35 17.21 -6.43 -14.44
CA LYS A 35 18.40 -5.95 -13.74
C LYS A 35 18.20 -4.49 -13.36
N PRO A 36 18.88 -3.98 -12.32
CA PRO A 36 18.78 -2.58 -11.94
C PRO A 36 19.00 -1.63 -13.12
N TYR A 37 18.11 -0.65 -13.29
CA TYR A 37 18.23 0.35 -14.35
C TYR A 37 19.17 1.49 -13.94
N PRO A 38 20.27 1.73 -14.68
CA PRO A 38 21.29 2.71 -14.26
C PRO A 38 21.02 4.12 -14.80
N THR A 39 21.49 5.13 -14.07
CA THR A 39 21.91 6.42 -14.64
C THR A 39 23.41 6.35 -15.01
N LYS A 40 23.98 7.42 -15.56
CA LYS A 40 25.41 7.46 -15.89
C LYS A 40 26.27 7.69 -14.65
N ALA A 41 27.30 6.88 -14.47
CA ALA A 41 28.38 7.14 -13.50
C ALA A 41 29.39 8.17 -14.04
N VAL A 42 30.11 8.86 -13.15
CA VAL A 42 31.26 9.70 -13.53
C VAL A 42 32.53 9.06 -12.98
N GLU A 43 33.00 8.02 -13.66
CA GLU A 43 34.09 7.13 -13.20
C GLU A 43 35.37 7.88 -12.88
N ARG A 44 35.77 8.89 -13.72
CA ARG A 44 36.98 9.69 -13.48
C ARG A 44 36.97 10.47 -12.17
N LEU A 45 35.80 10.65 -11.55
CA LEU A 45 35.61 11.33 -10.27
C LEU A 45 35.20 10.37 -9.15
N GLY A 46 35.06 9.08 -9.44
CA GLY A 46 34.58 8.10 -8.48
C GLY A 46 33.14 8.33 -8.04
N ILE A 47 32.30 8.98 -8.88
CA ILE A 47 30.89 9.23 -8.57
C ILE A 47 30.07 8.05 -9.12
N PRO A 48 29.37 7.30 -8.23
CA PRO A 48 28.56 6.18 -8.65
C PRO A 48 27.25 6.64 -9.32
N ASN A 49 26.62 5.72 -10.02
CA ASN A 49 25.31 5.92 -10.60
C ASN A 49 24.18 5.50 -9.63
N ILE A 50 22.98 5.95 -9.94
CA ILE A 50 21.75 5.36 -9.40
C ILE A 50 21.54 4.03 -10.13
N ARG A 51 21.19 2.98 -9.38
CA ARG A 51 20.82 1.65 -9.90
C ARG A 51 19.45 1.30 -9.36
N PHE A 52 18.44 1.68 -10.15
CA PHE A 52 17.03 1.61 -9.82
C PHE A 52 16.53 0.15 -9.82
N VAL A 53 15.82 -0.22 -8.74
CA VAL A 53 15.03 -1.45 -8.60
C VAL A 53 13.63 -1.09 -8.16
N ASP A 54 12.62 -1.64 -8.82
CA ASP A 54 11.22 -1.44 -8.47
C ASP A 54 10.68 -2.55 -7.56
N GLY A 55 9.43 -2.42 -7.12
CA GLY A 55 8.64 -3.47 -6.49
C GLY A 55 8.00 -3.14 -5.15
N PRO A 56 6.76 -2.64 -5.08
CA PRO A 56 6.06 -2.37 -3.81
C PRO A 56 5.92 -3.57 -2.87
N ARG A 57 5.94 -4.79 -3.40
CA ARG A 57 5.80 -6.05 -2.64
C ARG A 57 7.06 -6.93 -2.61
N GLY A 58 8.22 -6.33 -2.88
CA GLY A 58 9.51 -7.03 -2.91
C GLY A 58 10.34 -6.60 -4.11
N VAL A 59 11.52 -7.17 -4.26
CA VAL A 59 12.45 -6.85 -5.33
C VAL A 59 11.99 -7.46 -6.66
N VAL A 60 11.78 -6.63 -7.68
CA VAL A 60 11.35 -7.08 -9.02
C VAL A 60 12.53 -7.68 -9.80
N ALA A 61 13.76 -7.18 -9.60
CA ALA A 61 14.93 -7.63 -10.33
C ALA A 61 15.35 -9.05 -9.92
N GLY A 62 15.41 -9.96 -10.90
CA GLY A 62 15.72 -11.36 -10.64
C GLY A 62 14.59 -12.13 -9.96
N SER A 63 14.92 -13.06 -9.05
CA SER A 63 13.97 -13.76 -8.19
C SER A 63 14.24 -13.40 -6.73
N ALA A 64 13.18 -13.07 -5.99
CA ALA A 64 13.30 -12.50 -4.64
C ALA A 64 12.12 -12.90 -3.74
N THR A 65 12.14 -12.46 -2.49
CA THR A 65 11.05 -12.64 -1.55
C THR A 65 9.82 -11.85 -2.02
N CYS A 66 8.70 -12.54 -2.22
CA CYS A 66 7.42 -11.91 -2.54
C CYS A 66 6.56 -11.78 -1.28
N PHE A 67 6.47 -10.56 -0.77
CA PHE A 67 5.61 -10.21 0.36
C PHE A 67 4.14 -10.12 -0.06
N PRO A 68 3.19 -10.15 0.90
CA PRO A 68 1.85 -9.66 0.64
C PRO A 68 1.85 -8.25 0.06
N VAL A 69 0.86 -7.92 -0.76
CA VAL A 69 0.71 -6.56 -1.31
C VAL A 69 0.62 -5.52 -0.19
N SER A 70 0.96 -4.27 -0.50
CA SER A 70 1.01 -3.20 0.52
C SER A 70 -0.33 -3.02 1.25
N MET A 71 -1.45 -3.19 0.56
CA MET A 71 -2.78 -3.13 1.17
C MET A 71 -2.97 -4.21 2.24
N ALA A 72 -2.49 -5.43 1.99
CA ALA A 72 -2.48 -6.49 3.00
C ALA A 72 -1.59 -6.11 4.19
N ARG A 73 -0.38 -5.62 3.92
CA ARG A 73 0.54 -5.18 4.99
C ARG A 73 -0.05 -4.03 5.81
N GLY A 74 -0.81 -3.14 5.16
CA GLY A 74 -1.62 -2.12 5.84
C GLY A 74 -2.64 -2.71 6.82
N ALA A 75 -3.21 -3.87 6.51
CA ALA A 75 -4.15 -4.56 7.40
C ALA A 75 -3.49 -5.10 8.69
N SER A 76 -2.17 -5.21 8.75
CA SER A 76 -1.46 -5.58 9.99
C SER A 76 -1.49 -4.45 11.04
N PHE A 77 -1.56 -3.19 10.63
CA PHE A 77 -1.37 -2.02 11.51
C PHE A 77 -0.09 -2.14 12.37
N ASP A 78 0.95 -2.78 11.82
CA ASP A 78 2.23 -3.03 12.50
C ASP A 78 3.37 -2.29 11.79
N ARG A 79 3.76 -1.12 12.35
CA ARG A 79 4.88 -0.31 11.85
C ARG A 79 6.21 -1.02 11.97
N ASP A 80 6.40 -1.82 13.03
CA ASP A 80 7.67 -2.52 13.28
C ASP A 80 7.86 -3.66 12.27
N LEU A 81 6.75 -4.36 11.93
CA LEU A 81 6.77 -5.38 10.89
C LEU A 81 7.05 -4.74 9.50
N GLU A 82 6.43 -3.61 9.18
CA GLU A 82 6.64 -2.93 7.91
C GLU A 82 8.08 -2.40 7.77
N GLU A 83 8.66 -1.88 8.86
CA GLU A 83 10.09 -1.53 8.91
C GLU A 83 10.98 -2.77 8.66
N LYS A 84 10.65 -3.91 9.29
CA LYS A 84 11.37 -5.16 9.08
C LYS A 84 11.28 -5.68 7.65
N ILE A 85 10.12 -5.54 7.00
CA ILE A 85 9.93 -5.82 5.57
C ILE A 85 10.84 -4.90 4.75
N GLY A 86 10.90 -3.62 5.09
CA GLY A 86 11.81 -2.66 4.47
C GLY A 86 13.29 -3.06 4.58
N GLU A 87 13.74 -3.55 5.74
CA GLU A 87 15.09 -4.08 5.91
C GLU A 87 15.38 -5.24 4.95
N VAL A 88 14.44 -6.19 4.83
CA VAL A 88 14.60 -7.34 3.91
C VAL A 88 14.65 -6.87 2.47
N ILE A 89 13.71 -6.02 2.05
CA ILE A 89 13.67 -5.47 0.68
C ILE A 89 14.97 -4.71 0.39
N GLY A 90 15.43 -3.85 1.30
CA GLY A 90 16.67 -3.10 1.13
C GLY A 90 17.90 -4.01 0.97
N ALA A 91 17.98 -5.07 1.78
CA ALA A 91 19.05 -6.07 1.67
C ALA A 91 19.01 -6.79 0.31
N GLU A 92 17.83 -7.22 -0.14
CA GLU A 92 17.66 -7.90 -1.44
C GLU A 92 17.91 -6.95 -2.63
N VAL A 93 17.54 -5.65 -2.54
CA VAL A 93 17.91 -4.62 -3.53
C VAL A 93 19.44 -4.54 -3.69
N ARG A 94 20.18 -4.55 -2.56
CA ARG A 94 21.64 -4.55 -2.57
C ARG A 94 22.20 -5.85 -3.17
N ALA A 95 21.62 -6.99 -2.83
CA ALA A 95 22.05 -8.31 -3.32
C ALA A 95 21.92 -8.44 -4.85
N VAL A 96 20.90 -7.84 -5.46
CA VAL A 96 20.76 -7.80 -6.93
C VAL A 96 21.60 -6.67 -7.58
N GLY A 97 22.43 -5.96 -6.81
CA GLY A 97 23.31 -4.88 -7.30
C GLY A 97 22.65 -3.51 -7.39
N GLY A 98 21.44 -3.33 -6.86
CA GLY A 98 20.76 -2.04 -6.76
C GLY A 98 21.30 -1.16 -5.63
N ASN A 99 20.98 0.12 -5.65
CA ASN A 99 21.21 1.08 -4.56
C ASN A 99 20.04 2.06 -4.40
N TYR A 100 18.98 1.84 -5.16
CA TYR A 100 17.78 2.67 -5.17
C TYR A 100 16.55 1.79 -5.30
N TYR A 101 15.53 2.07 -4.48
CA TYR A 101 14.28 1.33 -4.44
C TYR A 101 13.09 2.24 -4.76
N GLY A 102 12.41 1.96 -5.88
CA GLY A 102 11.27 2.72 -6.40
C GLY A 102 9.91 2.22 -5.90
N GLY A 103 9.83 1.56 -4.75
CA GLY A 103 8.64 0.80 -4.36
C GLY A 103 7.81 1.35 -3.19
N VAL A 104 8.12 2.53 -2.62
CA VAL A 104 7.29 3.10 -1.54
C VAL A 104 6.08 3.81 -2.14
N CYS A 105 5.04 3.03 -2.48
CA CYS A 105 3.82 3.55 -3.09
C CYS A 105 2.81 3.96 -2.01
N ILE A 106 2.49 5.26 -1.98
CA ILE A 106 1.64 5.87 -0.96
C ILE A 106 0.57 6.78 -1.56
N ASN A 107 0.13 6.55 -2.79
CA ASN A 107 -1.05 7.24 -3.31
C ASN A 107 -2.29 6.85 -2.50
N LEU A 108 -3.21 7.80 -2.32
CA LEU A 108 -4.44 7.57 -1.57
C LEU A 108 -5.49 6.85 -2.43
N PRO A 109 -5.90 5.61 -2.11
CA PRO A 109 -6.96 4.92 -2.83
C PRO A 109 -8.33 5.48 -2.45
N ARG A 110 -8.69 6.68 -2.96
CA ARG A 110 -9.94 7.38 -2.66
C ARG A 110 -11.20 6.61 -3.11
N ASN A 111 -11.03 5.77 -4.12
CA ASN A 111 -12.06 4.85 -4.59
C ASN A 111 -11.46 3.44 -4.75
N PRO A 112 -12.11 2.40 -4.21
CA PRO A 112 -11.60 1.02 -4.26
C PRO A 112 -11.46 0.44 -5.67
N ARG A 113 -12.05 1.04 -6.70
CA ARG A 113 -11.93 0.62 -8.10
C ARG A 113 -10.57 0.96 -8.72
N TRP A 114 -9.77 1.82 -8.09
CA TRP A 114 -8.45 2.15 -8.61
C TRP A 114 -7.56 0.91 -8.71
N GLY A 115 -7.05 0.62 -9.92
CA GLY A 115 -6.35 -0.64 -10.24
C GLY A 115 -5.08 -0.88 -9.43
N ARG A 116 -4.32 0.17 -9.08
CA ARG A 116 -3.10 0.07 -8.27
C ARG A 116 -3.31 0.24 -6.76
N ALA A 117 -4.55 0.16 -6.29
CA ALA A 117 -4.85 0.23 -4.84
C ALA A 117 -4.04 -0.80 -4.03
N GLN A 118 -3.74 -1.97 -4.60
CA GLN A 118 -2.94 -3.01 -3.95
C GLN A 118 -1.52 -2.58 -3.57
N GLU A 119 -0.97 -1.57 -4.21
CA GLU A 119 0.38 -1.06 -3.92
C GLU A 119 0.42 -0.10 -2.74
N CYS A 120 -0.73 0.35 -2.23
CA CYS A 120 -0.87 1.31 -1.14
C CYS A 120 -1.45 0.65 0.11
N TYR A 121 -1.34 1.30 1.29
CA TYR A 121 -1.63 0.64 2.57
C TYR A 121 -3.08 0.76 3.05
N GLY A 122 -3.87 1.70 2.54
CA GLY A 122 -5.24 1.89 2.99
C GLY A 122 -5.82 3.26 2.63
N GLU A 123 -7.09 3.47 3.02
CA GLU A 123 -7.84 4.68 2.69
C GLU A 123 -7.56 5.87 3.62
N ASP A 124 -6.88 5.65 4.76
CA ASP A 124 -6.61 6.72 5.72
C ASP A 124 -5.22 7.33 5.51
N THR A 125 -5.17 8.65 5.41
CA THR A 125 -3.96 9.43 5.13
C THR A 125 -2.88 9.27 6.20
N TYR A 126 -3.27 9.20 7.48
CA TYR A 126 -2.32 9.02 8.59
C TYR A 126 -1.73 7.61 8.57
N HIS A 127 -2.59 6.58 8.47
CA HIS A 127 -2.17 5.19 8.35
C HIS A 127 -1.22 4.97 7.18
N LEU A 128 -1.58 5.50 6.00
CA LEU A 128 -0.79 5.43 4.78
C LEU A 128 0.59 6.06 4.95
N GLY A 129 0.66 7.22 5.60
CA GLY A 129 1.91 7.93 5.90
C GLY A 129 2.81 7.17 6.88
N GLU A 130 2.26 6.62 7.96
CA GLU A 130 3.01 5.89 8.97
C GLU A 130 3.59 4.57 8.44
N MET A 131 2.81 3.81 7.66
CA MET A 131 3.28 2.58 7.03
C MET A 131 4.35 2.88 5.96
N GLY A 132 4.14 3.91 5.12
CA GLY A 132 5.13 4.34 4.14
C GLY A 132 6.44 4.83 4.77
N ALA A 133 6.36 5.54 5.90
CA ALA A 133 7.52 5.97 6.67
C ALA A 133 8.29 4.79 7.27
N ALA A 134 7.59 3.78 7.79
CA ALA A 134 8.20 2.56 8.32
C ALA A 134 8.97 1.80 7.23
N LEU A 135 8.35 1.58 6.05
CA LEU A 135 9.03 0.97 4.90
C LEU A 135 10.26 1.78 4.48
N THR A 136 10.14 3.11 4.42
CA THR A 136 11.24 4.02 4.08
C THR A 136 12.43 3.85 5.03
N ARG A 137 12.19 3.82 6.35
CA ARG A 137 13.25 3.58 7.36
C ARG A 137 13.95 2.26 7.15
N GLY A 138 13.16 1.18 7.03
CA GLY A 138 13.70 -0.17 6.85
C GLY A 138 14.58 -0.28 5.61
N VAL A 139 14.11 0.19 4.45
CA VAL A 139 14.88 0.18 3.20
C VAL A 139 16.16 1.00 3.34
N GLN A 140 16.07 2.22 3.89
CA GLN A 140 17.22 3.13 4.02
C GLN A 140 18.24 2.67 5.07
N SER A 141 17.83 1.83 6.03
CA SER A 141 18.75 1.20 6.98
C SER A 141 19.79 0.30 6.29
N GLN A 142 19.47 -0.21 5.08
CA GLN A 142 20.36 -1.06 4.27
C GLN A 142 21.19 -0.28 3.24
N ASN A 143 21.36 1.03 3.41
CA ASN A 143 22.06 1.93 2.47
C ASN A 143 21.45 1.90 1.05
N VAL A 144 20.14 1.83 0.96
CA VAL A 144 19.36 1.94 -0.27
C VAL A 144 18.55 3.23 -0.24
N MET A 145 18.60 4.01 -1.30
CA MET A 145 17.81 5.23 -1.45
C MET A 145 16.35 4.86 -1.68
N ALA A 146 15.46 5.14 -0.73
CA ALA A 146 14.02 4.90 -0.88
C ALA A 146 13.35 6.04 -1.63
N CYS A 147 12.45 5.68 -2.56
CA CYS A 147 11.65 6.60 -3.33
C CYS A 147 10.17 6.46 -2.99
N ILE A 148 9.57 7.55 -2.55
CA ILE A 148 8.11 7.63 -2.33
C ILE A 148 7.41 8.03 -3.63
N LYS A 149 6.27 7.39 -3.96
CA LYS A 149 5.58 7.56 -5.25
C LYS A 149 4.07 7.44 -5.13
N HIS A 150 3.31 7.97 -6.08
CA HIS A 150 3.66 8.87 -7.17
C HIS A 150 3.16 10.28 -6.83
N PHE A 151 4.01 11.28 -6.80
CA PHE A 151 3.71 12.63 -6.33
C PHE A 151 3.18 13.49 -7.49
N ALA A 152 1.89 13.89 -7.51
CA ALA A 152 0.85 13.57 -6.54
C ALA A 152 -0.50 13.30 -7.23
N MET A 153 -1.50 12.84 -6.42
CA MET A 153 -2.89 12.68 -6.84
C MET A 153 -3.10 11.67 -7.99
N ASN A 154 -2.25 10.65 -8.11
CA ASN A 154 -2.35 9.60 -9.11
C ASN A 154 -3.17 8.42 -8.55
N SER A 155 -4.51 8.51 -8.60
CA SER A 155 -5.44 7.51 -8.07
C SER A 155 -6.53 7.11 -9.08
N ILE A 156 -6.22 7.22 -10.38
CA ILE A 156 -7.01 6.73 -11.51
C ILE A 156 -6.02 6.10 -12.49
N GLU A 157 -6.14 4.80 -12.76
CA GLU A 157 -5.11 4.08 -13.51
C GLU A 157 -5.28 4.19 -15.03
N ASN A 158 -6.48 3.89 -15.54
CA ASN A 158 -6.73 3.90 -16.98
C ASN A 158 -6.48 5.28 -17.62
N ALA A 159 -6.79 6.34 -16.88
CA ALA A 159 -6.64 7.72 -17.34
C ALA A 159 -5.33 8.38 -16.91
N ARG A 160 -4.39 7.69 -16.26
CA ARG A 160 -3.19 8.29 -15.64
C ARG A 160 -2.33 9.16 -16.56
N PHE A 161 -2.36 8.91 -17.88
CA PHE A 161 -1.59 9.70 -18.85
C PHE A 161 -2.32 10.92 -19.39
N LYS A 162 -3.64 11.06 -19.15
CA LYS A 162 -4.49 12.12 -19.71
C LYS A 162 -5.26 12.94 -18.69
N ALA A 163 -5.53 12.37 -17.52
CA ALA A 163 -6.32 13.00 -16.49
C ALA A 163 -5.64 14.28 -15.96
N ASP A 164 -6.42 15.35 -15.85
CA ASP A 164 -6.08 16.58 -15.16
C ASP A 164 -6.86 16.61 -13.84
N VAL A 165 -6.13 16.46 -12.73
CA VAL A 165 -6.71 16.30 -11.40
C VAL A 165 -6.66 17.62 -10.64
N HIS A 166 -7.78 17.99 -10.04
CA HIS A 166 -7.95 19.20 -9.26
C HIS A 166 -8.45 18.87 -7.85
N ALA A 167 -8.19 19.75 -6.91
CA ALA A 167 -8.75 19.80 -5.57
C ALA A 167 -8.63 21.23 -5.04
N ASP A 168 -9.45 21.66 -4.08
CA ASP A 168 -9.13 22.89 -3.36
C ASP A 168 -7.84 22.74 -2.54
N LYS A 169 -7.21 23.84 -2.15
CA LYS A 169 -5.92 23.79 -1.44
C LYS A 169 -6.02 23.06 -0.10
N ARG A 170 -7.12 23.25 0.61
CA ARG A 170 -7.33 22.58 1.89
C ARG A 170 -7.37 21.05 1.70
N THR A 171 -8.15 20.58 0.74
CA THR A 171 -8.22 19.16 0.35
C THR A 171 -6.85 18.64 -0.05
N LEU A 172 -6.10 19.39 -0.86
CA LEU A 172 -4.75 18.99 -1.26
C LEU A 172 -3.83 18.80 -0.04
N PHE A 173 -3.77 19.78 0.86
CA PHE A 173 -2.83 19.79 1.98
C PHE A 173 -3.26 18.91 3.18
N GLU A 174 -4.57 18.68 3.38
CA GLU A 174 -5.06 17.85 4.49
C GLU A 174 -5.30 16.39 4.11
N VAL A 175 -5.49 16.08 2.80
CA VAL A 175 -5.90 14.75 2.34
C VAL A 175 -4.87 14.09 1.42
N TYR A 176 -4.43 14.77 0.35
CA TYR A 176 -3.63 14.13 -0.69
C TYR A 176 -2.11 14.29 -0.56
N LEU A 177 -1.63 15.12 0.34
CA LEU A 177 -0.21 15.38 0.53
C LEU A 177 0.37 14.95 1.90
N PRO A 178 -0.39 14.81 3.01
CA PRO A 178 0.22 14.58 4.33
C PRO A 178 1.05 13.31 4.43
N HIS A 179 0.64 12.21 3.80
CA HIS A 179 1.37 10.95 3.78
C HIS A 179 2.73 11.06 3.06
N PHE A 180 2.83 11.87 2.00
CA PHE A 180 4.11 12.20 1.37
C PHE A 180 4.99 13.03 2.33
N LYS A 181 4.40 14.05 2.95
CA LYS A 181 5.11 14.89 3.92
C LYS A 181 5.65 14.05 5.07
N ARG A 182 4.87 13.13 5.61
CA ARG A 182 5.29 12.22 6.68
C ARG A 182 6.52 11.39 6.28
N CYS A 183 6.55 10.84 5.08
CA CYS A 183 7.71 10.08 4.59
C CYS A 183 8.93 10.99 4.33
N ILE A 184 8.72 12.25 3.91
CA ILE A 184 9.80 13.24 3.78
C ILE A 184 10.37 13.60 5.15
N GLU A 185 9.55 13.79 6.15
CA GLU A 185 9.98 14.03 7.54
C GLU A 185 10.75 12.82 8.11
N GLU A 186 10.47 11.60 7.64
CA GLU A 186 11.27 10.40 7.94
C GLU A 186 12.62 10.39 7.23
N GLY A 187 12.85 11.27 6.27
CA GLY A 187 14.09 11.40 5.52
C GLY A 187 14.14 10.60 4.21
N ALA A 188 12.99 10.42 3.54
CA ALA A 188 12.95 9.78 2.22
C ALA A 188 13.99 10.38 1.27
N ALA A 189 14.79 9.55 0.62
CA ALA A 189 15.90 9.96 -0.22
C ALA A 189 15.44 10.56 -1.56
N SER A 190 14.27 10.15 -2.05
CA SER A 190 13.76 10.56 -3.36
C SER A 190 12.24 10.57 -3.40
N VAL A 191 11.70 11.38 -4.34
CA VAL A 191 10.27 11.49 -4.67
C VAL A 191 10.10 11.26 -6.17
N MET A 192 9.21 10.33 -6.56
CA MET A 192 8.85 10.12 -7.96
C MET A 192 7.64 10.96 -8.34
N GLY A 193 7.78 11.78 -9.40
CA GLY A 193 6.67 12.54 -9.97
C GLY A 193 5.66 11.63 -10.68
N ALA A 194 4.39 12.01 -10.65
CA ALA A 194 3.32 11.22 -11.25
C ALA A 194 3.13 11.47 -12.76
N TYR A 195 2.35 10.60 -13.42
CA TYR A 195 2.01 10.74 -14.85
C TYR A 195 0.91 11.76 -15.12
N ASN A 196 -0.06 11.89 -14.22
CA ASN A 196 -1.22 12.74 -14.42
C ASN A 196 -0.86 14.23 -14.39
N LYS A 197 -1.78 15.05 -14.87
CA LYS A 197 -1.72 16.48 -14.65
C LYS A 197 -2.36 16.84 -13.30
N VAL A 198 -1.85 17.92 -12.74
CA VAL A 198 -2.42 18.58 -11.55
C VAL A 198 -2.55 20.06 -11.88
N TYR A 199 -3.74 20.60 -11.81
CA TYR A 199 -4.05 22.00 -12.17
C TYR A 199 -3.57 22.40 -13.59
N GLY A 200 -3.76 21.51 -14.56
CA GLY A 200 -3.40 21.74 -15.96
C GLY A 200 -1.94 21.47 -16.32
N GLU A 201 -1.06 21.24 -15.33
CA GLU A 201 0.36 20.96 -15.54
C GLU A 201 0.70 19.50 -15.29
N GLN A 202 1.56 18.93 -16.13
CA GLN A 202 2.13 17.58 -15.90
C GLN A 202 2.78 17.55 -14.51
N ALA A 203 2.43 16.60 -13.64
CA ALA A 203 2.93 16.57 -12.26
C ALA A 203 4.47 16.56 -12.18
N SER A 204 5.13 15.83 -13.10
CA SER A 204 6.58 15.78 -13.24
C SER A 204 7.23 17.05 -13.83
N GLU A 205 6.42 18.05 -14.23
CA GLU A 205 6.87 19.34 -14.75
C GLU A 205 6.23 20.52 -14.00
N SER A 206 5.54 20.26 -12.89
CA SER A 206 4.84 21.27 -12.12
C SER A 206 5.79 21.93 -11.11
N LYS A 207 6.07 23.23 -11.36
CA LYS A 207 6.81 24.04 -10.39
C LYS A 207 6.11 24.09 -9.04
N TYR A 208 4.78 24.20 -9.05
CA TYR A 208 3.98 24.24 -7.82
C TYR A 208 4.21 23.01 -6.93
N LEU A 209 4.17 21.80 -7.51
CA LEU A 209 4.42 20.58 -6.76
C LEU A 209 5.89 20.41 -6.36
N LEU A 210 6.82 20.55 -7.33
CA LEU A 210 8.20 20.12 -7.16
C LEU A 210 9.11 21.18 -6.51
N LYS A 211 8.82 22.48 -6.69
CA LYS A 211 9.57 23.56 -6.01
C LYS A 211 8.77 24.18 -4.90
N ASP A 212 7.60 24.77 -5.18
CA ASP A 212 6.89 25.59 -4.19
C ASP A 212 6.44 24.75 -2.98
N ILE A 213 6.00 23.49 -3.18
CA ILE A 213 5.62 22.58 -2.09
C ILE A 213 6.81 21.78 -1.57
N LEU A 214 7.46 20.94 -2.41
CA LEU A 214 8.50 20.04 -1.93
C LEU A 214 9.72 20.79 -1.38
N ARG A 215 10.24 21.80 -2.11
CA ARG A 215 11.46 22.49 -1.72
C ARG A 215 11.18 23.63 -0.74
N ASP A 216 10.34 24.57 -1.14
CA ASP A 216 10.19 25.84 -0.41
C ASP A 216 9.35 25.67 0.86
N LYS A 217 8.22 24.91 0.78
CA LYS A 217 7.32 24.73 1.92
C LYS A 217 7.76 23.59 2.85
N TRP A 218 8.29 22.47 2.33
CA TRP A 218 8.67 21.30 3.13
C TRP A 218 10.18 21.11 3.35
N GLY A 219 11.02 21.85 2.64
CA GLY A 219 12.48 21.77 2.79
C GLY A 219 13.07 20.44 2.34
N PHE A 220 12.45 19.75 1.38
CA PHE A 220 12.96 18.47 0.88
C PHE A 220 14.36 18.60 0.28
N GLU A 221 15.32 17.89 0.83
CA GLU A 221 16.73 17.95 0.42
C GLU A 221 17.18 16.78 -0.47
N GLY A 222 16.36 15.74 -0.62
CA GLY A 222 16.59 14.63 -1.55
C GLY A 222 16.44 15.04 -3.01
N PHE A 223 16.43 14.10 -3.93
CA PHE A 223 16.18 14.39 -5.36
C PHE A 223 14.84 13.88 -5.84
N THR A 224 14.33 14.49 -6.91
CA THR A 224 13.12 14.05 -7.60
C THR A 224 13.49 13.21 -8.81
N LEU A 225 12.65 12.21 -9.12
CA LEU A 225 12.80 11.31 -10.24
C LEU A 225 11.48 11.23 -11.00
N SER A 226 11.53 11.22 -12.34
CA SER A 226 10.32 11.07 -13.14
C SER A 226 9.75 9.67 -13.05
N ASP A 227 8.44 9.51 -13.14
CA ASP A 227 7.89 8.23 -13.55
C ASP A 227 8.34 7.89 -14.98
N PHE A 228 8.26 6.61 -15.37
CA PHE A 228 9.01 6.07 -16.50
C PHE A 228 8.45 6.50 -17.85
N LEU A 229 9.34 6.90 -18.78
CA LEU A 229 9.11 7.23 -20.18
C LEU A 229 8.18 8.43 -20.44
N TRP A 230 6.99 8.43 -19.84
CA TRP A 230 5.89 9.31 -20.26
C TRP A 230 5.60 10.46 -19.30
N ALA A 231 6.27 10.53 -18.16
CA ALA A 231 6.02 11.56 -17.17
C ALA A 231 6.62 12.93 -17.55
N VAL A 232 7.76 12.94 -18.23
CA VAL A 232 8.38 14.15 -18.80
C VAL A 232 8.01 14.29 -20.27
N LYS A 233 7.65 15.51 -20.70
CA LYS A 233 7.38 15.89 -22.09
C LYS A 233 8.29 17.02 -22.55
N ASP A 234 8.60 17.95 -21.65
CA ASP A 234 9.47 19.11 -21.85
C ASP A 234 10.61 19.07 -20.82
N GLY A 235 11.78 18.59 -21.26
CA GLY A 235 12.95 18.42 -20.40
C GLY A 235 13.42 19.72 -19.75
N PRO A 236 13.62 20.83 -20.49
CA PRO A 236 13.95 22.14 -19.92
C PRO A 236 12.94 22.65 -18.89
N LYS A 237 11.64 22.48 -19.14
CA LYS A 237 10.59 22.84 -18.19
C LYS A 237 10.66 21.98 -16.94
N ALA A 238 10.83 20.67 -17.09
CA ALA A 238 10.94 19.73 -15.98
C ALA A 238 12.11 20.08 -15.05
N VAL A 239 13.31 20.34 -15.60
CA VAL A 239 14.49 20.76 -14.82
C VAL A 239 14.21 22.07 -14.06
N LYS A 240 13.70 23.09 -14.74
CA LYS A 240 13.32 24.37 -14.09
C LYS A 240 12.29 24.22 -12.99
N SER A 241 11.40 23.26 -13.14
CA SER A 241 10.36 22.94 -12.17
C SER A 241 10.85 22.12 -10.99
N GLY A 242 12.09 21.62 -11.03
CA GLY A 242 12.70 20.87 -9.92
C GLY A 242 12.72 19.36 -10.11
N MET A 243 12.43 18.84 -11.31
CA MET A 243 12.63 17.42 -11.66
C MET A 243 14.11 17.17 -11.95
N ASN A 244 14.74 16.32 -11.13
CA ASN A 244 16.18 16.16 -11.17
C ASN A 244 16.64 15.03 -12.10
N VAL A 245 15.92 13.90 -12.14
CA VAL A 245 16.30 12.72 -12.92
C VAL A 245 15.17 12.26 -13.82
N GLU A 246 15.46 12.06 -15.11
CA GLU A 246 14.55 11.40 -16.05
C GLU A 246 14.90 9.91 -16.16
N MET A 247 13.92 9.03 -15.96
CA MET A 247 14.10 7.57 -15.98
C MET A 247 13.14 6.87 -16.97
N PRO A 248 13.46 5.65 -17.39
CA PRO A 248 14.72 4.92 -17.25
C PRO A 248 15.64 5.10 -18.45
N CYS A 249 15.19 5.82 -19.48
CA CYS A 249 15.80 5.89 -20.80
C CYS A 249 16.55 7.20 -21.03
N ILE A 250 17.37 7.18 -22.07
CA ILE A 250 17.95 8.36 -22.68
C ILE A 250 16.88 9.00 -23.57
N CYS A 251 16.14 9.97 -23.03
CA CYS A 251 15.01 10.61 -23.72
C CYS A 251 15.17 12.14 -23.77
N HIS A 252 14.18 12.86 -23.21
CA HIS A 252 14.06 14.33 -23.35
C HIS A 252 15.26 15.09 -22.78
N TYR A 253 15.83 14.65 -21.63
CA TYR A 253 16.95 15.35 -21.02
C TYR A 253 18.18 15.36 -21.90
N ALA A 254 18.57 14.22 -22.43
CA ALA A 254 19.76 14.12 -23.28
C ALA A 254 19.61 14.86 -24.63
N GLU A 255 18.40 14.96 -25.16
CA GLU A 255 18.13 15.59 -26.45
C GLU A 255 17.84 17.09 -26.34
N GLN A 256 17.07 17.51 -25.34
CA GLN A 256 16.53 18.86 -25.24
C GLN A 256 17.40 19.81 -24.42
N ILE A 257 18.00 19.33 -23.30
CA ILE A 257 18.78 20.15 -22.39
C ILE A 257 20.01 20.80 -23.08
N PRO A 258 20.83 20.08 -23.90
CA PRO A 258 21.95 20.70 -24.60
C PRO A 258 21.52 21.89 -25.47
N LYS A 259 20.43 21.73 -26.23
CA LYS A 259 19.88 22.78 -27.11
C LYS A 259 19.36 23.97 -26.30
N ALA A 260 18.62 23.69 -25.22
CA ALA A 260 18.07 24.73 -24.36
C ALA A 260 19.15 25.58 -23.66
N ILE A 261 20.29 24.99 -23.34
CA ILE A 261 21.46 25.73 -22.84
C ILE A 261 22.08 26.59 -23.94
N GLU A 262 22.22 26.06 -25.17
CA GLU A 262 22.81 26.77 -26.31
C GLU A 262 21.96 27.96 -26.75
N ASP A 263 20.64 27.84 -26.71
CA ASP A 263 19.71 28.92 -27.08
C ASP A 263 19.36 29.85 -25.90
N GLY A 264 19.85 29.56 -24.70
CA GLY A 264 19.66 30.37 -23.48
C GLY A 264 18.29 30.23 -22.84
N THR A 265 17.47 29.24 -23.24
CA THR A 265 16.16 28.97 -22.62
C THR A 265 16.27 28.19 -21.30
N LEU A 266 17.43 27.52 -21.05
CA LEU A 266 17.77 26.88 -19.78
C LEU A 266 19.14 27.39 -19.29
N ALA A 267 19.24 27.83 -18.04
CA ALA A 267 20.51 28.24 -17.48
C ALA A 267 21.32 27.01 -16.98
N MET A 268 22.66 27.12 -17.02
CA MET A 268 23.54 26.07 -16.52
C MET A 268 23.38 25.90 -15.00
N GLU A 269 23.01 26.96 -14.32
CA GLU A 269 22.70 26.99 -12.89
C GLU A 269 21.53 26.08 -12.52
N ASP A 270 20.49 25.97 -13.36
CA ASP A 270 19.35 25.07 -13.14
C ASP A 270 19.82 23.59 -13.20
N VAL A 271 20.71 23.28 -14.16
CA VAL A 271 21.32 21.95 -14.27
C VAL A 271 22.23 21.66 -13.07
N ASP A 272 23.00 22.65 -12.63
CA ASP A 272 23.88 22.54 -11.46
C ASP A 272 23.11 22.33 -10.16
N GLU A 273 21.97 22.97 -10.00
CA GLU A 273 21.06 22.76 -8.87
C GLU A 273 20.54 21.30 -8.87
N ALA A 274 20.03 20.82 -10.00
CA ALA A 274 19.51 19.45 -10.12
C ALA A 274 20.57 18.40 -9.81
N VAL A 275 21.77 18.53 -10.40
CA VAL A 275 22.90 17.64 -10.13
C VAL A 275 23.35 17.74 -8.67
N GLY A 276 23.25 18.91 -8.06
CA GLY A 276 23.57 19.13 -6.64
C GLY A 276 22.74 18.26 -5.71
N TYR A 277 21.43 18.17 -5.93
CA TYR A 277 20.54 17.30 -5.14
C TYR A 277 20.86 15.81 -5.34
N ILE A 278 21.09 15.38 -6.58
CA ILE A 278 21.47 14.01 -6.90
C ILE A 278 22.77 13.62 -6.19
N LEU A 279 23.82 14.43 -6.36
CA LEU A 279 25.14 14.13 -5.79
C LEU A 279 25.12 14.11 -4.26
N ARG A 280 24.44 15.06 -3.63
CA ARG A 280 24.29 15.09 -2.16
C ARG A 280 23.73 13.75 -1.66
N THR A 281 22.65 13.29 -2.25
CA THR A 281 21.97 12.08 -1.82
C THR A 281 22.79 10.82 -2.15
N VAL A 282 23.25 10.67 -3.40
CA VAL A 282 24.02 9.48 -3.82
C VAL A 282 25.30 9.33 -3.01
N LEU A 283 26.06 10.42 -2.80
CA LEU A 283 27.30 10.37 -2.02
C LEU A 283 27.05 10.11 -0.53
N TYR A 284 25.94 10.61 0.02
CA TYR A 284 25.56 10.29 1.39
C TYR A 284 25.40 8.78 1.61
N TYR A 285 24.70 8.07 0.72
CA TYR A 285 24.51 6.62 0.82
C TYR A 285 25.79 5.84 0.50
N GLU A 286 26.57 6.25 -0.50
CA GLU A 286 27.79 5.56 -0.90
C GLU A 286 28.92 5.64 0.15
N THR A 287 28.98 6.72 0.91
CA THR A 287 30.02 6.91 1.95
C THR A 287 29.70 6.27 3.29
N ARG A 288 28.48 5.75 3.47
CA ARG A 288 28.06 5.04 4.68
C ARG A 288 28.58 3.61 4.67
N LYS A 289 28.95 3.12 5.85
CA LYS A 289 29.30 1.71 6.01
C LYS A 289 28.04 0.86 5.87
N ASP A 290 28.10 -0.18 5.07
CA ASP A 290 27.04 -1.17 4.96
C ASP A 290 26.85 -1.90 6.30
N PRO A 291 25.59 -2.11 6.74
CA PRO A 291 25.31 -2.83 7.99
C PRO A 291 25.62 -4.33 7.92
N GLN A 292 25.64 -4.90 6.70
CA GLN A 292 25.93 -6.31 6.45
C GLN A 292 26.58 -6.51 5.08
N GLU A 293 27.01 -7.73 4.79
CA GLU A 293 27.41 -8.14 3.45
C GLU A 293 26.16 -8.56 2.64
N TYR A 294 26.11 -8.20 1.36
CA TYR A 294 24.96 -8.47 0.48
C TYR A 294 25.40 -9.41 -0.65
N THR A 295 25.08 -10.67 -0.46
CA THR A 295 25.37 -11.73 -1.43
C THR A 295 24.07 -12.30 -1.99
N GLU A 296 24.11 -12.99 -3.16
CA GLU A 296 22.90 -13.50 -3.79
C GLU A 296 22.19 -14.59 -2.97
N ASP A 297 22.87 -15.25 -2.05
CA ASP A 297 22.30 -16.28 -1.18
C ASP A 297 21.32 -15.75 -0.11
N ILE A 298 21.26 -14.44 0.10
CA ILE A 298 20.22 -13.84 0.95
C ILE A 298 18.86 -13.70 0.25
N LEU A 299 18.81 -13.78 -1.09
CA LEU A 299 17.57 -13.66 -1.86
C LEU A 299 16.61 -14.81 -1.50
N ALA A 300 15.44 -14.45 -0.95
CA ALA A 300 14.46 -15.39 -0.44
C ALA A 300 15.04 -16.48 0.48
N CYS A 301 16.02 -16.10 1.31
CA CYS A 301 16.54 -17.00 2.33
C CYS A 301 15.46 -17.35 3.38
N PRO A 302 15.62 -18.41 4.18
CA PRO A 302 14.62 -18.83 5.16
C PRO A 302 14.18 -17.71 6.11
N GLU A 303 15.09 -16.82 6.51
CA GLU A 303 14.83 -15.70 7.40
C GLU A 303 13.95 -14.65 6.70
N HIS A 304 14.19 -14.34 5.42
CA HIS A 304 13.38 -13.43 4.63
C HIS A 304 11.97 -13.99 4.35
N ILE A 305 11.90 -15.28 4.00
CA ILE A 305 10.62 -15.99 3.82
C ILE A 305 9.81 -15.99 5.12
N ALA A 306 10.46 -16.16 6.29
CA ALA A 306 9.76 -16.08 7.57
C ALA A 306 9.13 -14.71 7.84
N VAL A 307 9.77 -13.61 7.41
CA VAL A 307 9.18 -12.26 7.48
C VAL A 307 7.99 -12.14 6.53
N ALA A 308 8.08 -12.66 5.31
CA ALA A 308 6.96 -12.67 4.36
C ALA A 308 5.78 -13.51 4.89
N LYS A 309 6.06 -14.65 5.52
CA LYS A 309 5.03 -15.48 6.17
C LYS A 309 4.36 -14.73 7.31
N ARG A 310 5.14 -14.10 8.22
CA ARG A 310 4.61 -13.27 9.32
C ARG A 310 3.75 -12.13 8.78
N ALA A 311 4.16 -11.47 7.69
CA ALA A 311 3.37 -10.41 7.07
C ALA A 311 1.99 -10.92 6.59
N ALA A 312 1.92 -12.12 6.04
CA ALA A 312 0.65 -12.74 5.66
C ALA A 312 -0.19 -13.16 6.89
N GLU A 313 0.45 -13.68 7.96
CA GLU A 313 -0.22 -14.06 9.21
C GLU A 313 -0.92 -12.88 9.91
N GLU A 314 -0.29 -11.71 9.88
CA GLU A 314 -0.81 -10.50 10.54
C GLU A 314 -1.77 -9.69 9.65
N SER A 315 -1.87 -10.00 8.34
CA SER A 315 -2.66 -9.23 7.39
C SER A 315 -4.01 -9.83 7.02
N MET A 316 -4.19 -11.16 7.09
CA MET A 316 -5.48 -11.77 6.75
C MET A 316 -6.57 -11.37 7.75
N VAL A 317 -7.73 -10.94 7.23
CA VAL A 317 -8.82 -10.41 8.04
C VAL A 317 -9.96 -11.41 8.14
N LEU A 318 -10.31 -11.83 9.35
CA LEU A 318 -11.52 -12.61 9.61
C LEU A 318 -12.72 -11.66 9.67
N LEU A 319 -13.55 -11.66 8.63
CA LEU A 319 -14.73 -10.79 8.52
C LEU A 319 -15.95 -11.36 9.22
N LYS A 320 -16.11 -12.67 9.20
CA LYS A 320 -17.27 -13.36 9.74
C LYS A 320 -16.91 -14.73 10.28
N ASN A 321 -17.46 -15.14 11.42
CA ASN A 321 -17.29 -16.47 12.00
C ASN A 321 -18.50 -16.85 12.87
N GLU A 322 -19.63 -17.14 12.24
CA GLU A 322 -20.84 -17.58 12.91
C GLU A 322 -20.72 -19.04 13.35
N ASN A 323 -21.35 -19.36 14.47
CA ASN A 323 -21.38 -20.72 15.05
C ASN A 323 -19.98 -21.31 15.34
N HIS A 324 -18.94 -20.48 15.43
CA HIS A 324 -17.55 -20.91 15.65
C HIS A 324 -17.11 -21.98 14.62
N VAL A 325 -17.43 -21.78 13.34
CA VAL A 325 -16.99 -22.66 12.24
C VAL A 325 -15.47 -22.69 12.17
N LEU A 326 -14.83 -21.56 12.44
CA LEU A 326 -13.38 -21.46 12.54
C LEU A 326 -12.95 -21.27 14.02
N PRO A 327 -11.79 -21.85 14.43
CA PRO A 327 -10.93 -22.74 13.64
C PRO A 327 -11.54 -24.13 13.44
N LEU A 328 -11.21 -24.78 12.30
CA LEU A 328 -11.57 -26.17 12.02
C LEU A 328 -10.85 -27.11 12.99
N ASP A 329 -11.52 -28.18 13.39
CA ASP A 329 -10.95 -29.20 14.30
C ASP A 329 -10.10 -30.19 13.52
N LYS A 330 -8.78 -30.17 13.73
CA LYS A 330 -7.82 -31.06 13.05
C LYS A 330 -8.10 -32.55 13.24
N GLU A 331 -8.64 -32.93 14.40
CA GLU A 331 -8.90 -34.34 14.75
C GLU A 331 -10.18 -34.87 14.12
N LYS A 332 -11.10 -33.98 13.73
CA LYS A 332 -12.40 -34.33 13.15
C LYS A 332 -12.49 -34.08 11.65
N THR A 333 -11.57 -33.30 11.09
CA THR A 333 -11.60 -32.94 9.68
C THR A 333 -10.76 -33.93 8.87
N GLU A 334 -11.40 -34.89 8.24
CA GLU A 334 -10.74 -35.91 7.43
C GLU A 334 -10.86 -35.63 5.93
N LYS A 335 -11.87 -34.83 5.51
CA LYS A 335 -12.14 -34.50 4.11
C LYS A 335 -12.45 -33.03 3.94
N ILE A 336 -11.66 -32.36 3.10
CA ILE A 336 -11.84 -30.94 2.75
C ILE A 336 -12.02 -30.80 1.25
N VAL A 337 -12.94 -29.96 0.83
CA VAL A 337 -13.10 -29.58 -0.57
C VAL A 337 -12.75 -28.11 -0.75
N VAL A 338 -11.82 -27.85 -1.66
CA VAL A 338 -11.45 -26.50 -2.10
C VAL A 338 -12.19 -26.22 -3.42
N LEU A 339 -13.00 -25.20 -3.43
CA LEU A 339 -13.83 -24.81 -4.58
C LEU A 339 -13.40 -23.44 -5.14
N GLY A 340 -13.57 -23.26 -6.44
CA GLY A 340 -13.28 -22.03 -7.15
C GLY A 340 -11.92 -22.04 -7.85
N VAL A 341 -11.83 -21.32 -8.97
CA VAL A 341 -10.62 -21.28 -9.82
C VAL A 341 -9.39 -20.87 -9.03
N LEU A 342 -9.53 -19.89 -8.12
CA LEU A 342 -8.43 -19.37 -7.32
C LEU A 342 -7.95 -20.33 -6.22
N GLY A 343 -8.66 -21.44 -6.00
CA GLY A 343 -8.25 -22.46 -5.04
C GLY A 343 -6.88 -23.08 -5.34
N ASP A 344 -6.56 -23.29 -6.64
CA ASP A 344 -5.25 -23.81 -7.06
C ASP A 344 -4.63 -22.99 -8.21
N THR A 345 -4.81 -21.66 -8.16
CA THR A 345 -4.16 -20.73 -9.09
C THR A 345 -3.13 -19.89 -8.33
N GLU A 346 -1.91 -19.80 -8.87
CA GLU A 346 -0.91 -18.87 -8.35
C GLU A 346 -1.38 -17.43 -8.59
N ASN A 347 -1.59 -16.69 -7.51
CA ASN A 347 -2.16 -15.35 -7.57
C ASN A 347 -1.52 -14.45 -6.52
N ILE A 348 -0.53 -13.67 -6.96
CA ILE A 348 0.21 -12.73 -6.13
C ILE A 348 -0.14 -11.27 -6.45
N GLY A 349 -1.16 -11.02 -7.27
CA GLY A 349 -1.64 -9.69 -7.66
C GLY A 349 -1.10 -9.21 -9.00
N ASP A 350 -0.93 -7.91 -9.15
CA ASP A 350 -0.56 -7.20 -10.37
C ASP A 350 0.63 -7.80 -11.12
N HIS A 351 0.57 -7.72 -12.44
CA HIS A 351 1.63 -8.16 -13.37
C HIS A 351 2.39 -7.00 -14.03
N GLY A 352 2.15 -5.76 -13.59
CA GLY A 352 2.88 -4.57 -14.03
C GLY A 352 4.24 -4.39 -13.34
N SER A 353 4.60 -3.14 -13.06
CA SER A 353 5.89 -2.77 -12.46
C SER A 353 6.09 -3.31 -11.04
N SER A 354 5.02 -3.75 -10.37
CA SER A 354 5.07 -4.34 -9.04
C SER A 354 5.26 -5.87 -9.04
N LYS A 355 5.35 -6.54 -10.20
CA LYS A 355 5.45 -7.99 -10.31
C LYS A 355 6.78 -8.52 -9.79
N VAL A 356 6.77 -9.14 -8.63
CA VAL A 356 7.91 -9.91 -8.10
C VAL A 356 7.89 -11.31 -8.69
N HIS A 357 9.06 -11.90 -8.91
CA HIS A 357 9.23 -13.27 -9.40
C HIS A 357 9.78 -14.17 -8.28
N PRO A 358 8.92 -14.72 -7.40
CA PRO A 358 9.38 -15.59 -6.31
C PRO A 358 9.84 -16.95 -6.84
N TYR A 359 10.68 -17.64 -6.06
CA TYR A 359 11.10 -19.00 -6.39
C TYR A 359 9.95 -20.02 -6.34
N TYR A 360 8.88 -19.71 -5.61
CA TYR A 360 7.65 -20.51 -5.52
C TYR A 360 6.50 -19.69 -5.00
N THR A 361 5.29 -20.16 -5.23
CA THR A 361 4.06 -19.62 -4.63
C THR A 361 3.22 -20.79 -4.11
N VAL A 362 2.67 -20.65 -2.92
CA VAL A 362 1.81 -21.67 -2.32
C VAL A 362 0.35 -21.26 -2.50
N THR A 363 -0.39 -22.04 -3.31
CA THR A 363 -1.84 -21.85 -3.49
C THR A 363 -2.62 -22.32 -2.25
N PRO A 364 -3.87 -21.87 -2.03
CA PRO A 364 -4.73 -22.37 -0.96
C PRO A 364 -4.83 -23.88 -0.90
N PHE A 365 -5.03 -24.53 -2.04
CA PHE A 365 -5.08 -26.00 -2.14
C PHE A 365 -3.76 -26.66 -1.72
N LYS A 366 -2.62 -26.20 -2.23
CA LYS A 366 -1.30 -26.72 -1.86
C LYS A 366 -0.99 -26.52 -0.36
N GLY A 367 -1.39 -25.37 0.20
CA GLY A 367 -1.24 -25.06 1.62
C GLY A 367 -2.02 -26.05 2.50
N LEU A 368 -3.29 -26.31 2.15
CA LEU A 368 -4.12 -27.30 2.85
C LEU A 368 -3.58 -28.74 2.74
N MET A 369 -3.12 -29.14 1.54
CA MET A 369 -2.49 -30.46 1.37
C MET A 369 -1.25 -30.62 2.27
N LYS A 370 -0.43 -29.60 2.38
CA LYS A 370 0.75 -29.60 3.25
C LYS A 370 0.37 -29.61 4.73
N LYS A 371 -0.68 -28.87 5.09
CA LYS A 371 -1.18 -28.74 6.48
C LYS A 371 -1.81 -30.03 7.01
N MET A 372 -2.60 -30.70 6.18
CA MET A 372 -3.40 -31.86 6.54
C MET A 372 -3.02 -33.09 5.68
N PRO A 373 -1.76 -33.62 5.83
CA PRO A 373 -1.24 -34.67 4.94
C PRO A 373 -1.96 -36.02 5.05
N LYS A 374 -2.81 -36.21 6.08
CA LYS A 374 -3.61 -37.42 6.28
C LYS A 374 -5.05 -37.27 5.82
N ALA A 375 -5.52 -36.02 5.66
CA ALA A 375 -6.87 -35.75 5.20
C ALA A 375 -6.98 -35.89 3.67
N GLN A 376 -8.17 -36.17 3.19
CA GLN A 376 -8.48 -36.14 1.77
C GLN A 376 -8.79 -34.69 1.37
N ILE A 377 -7.86 -34.04 0.65
CA ILE A 377 -8.07 -32.69 0.13
C ILE A 377 -8.45 -32.81 -1.34
N LEU A 378 -9.64 -32.35 -1.71
CA LEU A 378 -10.16 -32.37 -3.08
C LEU A 378 -10.23 -30.95 -3.61
N TYR A 379 -9.94 -30.78 -4.90
CA TYR A 379 -10.09 -29.53 -5.60
C TYR A 379 -11.12 -29.64 -6.73
N ASN A 380 -11.93 -28.60 -6.89
CA ASN A 380 -12.82 -28.41 -8.03
C ASN A 380 -12.92 -26.92 -8.35
N ASP A 381 -12.78 -26.55 -9.62
CA ASP A 381 -12.79 -25.16 -10.08
C ASP A 381 -14.15 -24.46 -10.01
N GLY A 382 -15.23 -25.23 -9.70
CA GLY A 382 -16.59 -24.71 -9.58
C GLY A 382 -17.32 -24.56 -10.92
N SER A 383 -16.71 -24.93 -12.04
CA SER A 383 -17.35 -24.82 -13.37
C SER A 383 -18.55 -25.77 -13.55
N ASP A 384 -18.55 -26.91 -12.88
CA ASP A 384 -19.68 -27.84 -12.75
C ASP A 384 -20.30 -27.70 -11.34
N LEU A 385 -21.36 -26.89 -11.26
CA LEU A 385 -22.01 -26.56 -9.99
C LEU A 385 -22.64 -27.78 -9.29
N GLU A 386 -23.22 -28.73 -10.04
CA GLU A 386 -23.78 -29.94 -9.44
C GLU A 386 -22.67 -30.81 -8.85
N ARG A 387 -21.57 -30.94 -9.56
CA ARG A 387 -20.38 -31.64 -9.01
C ARG A 387 -19.82 -30.95 -7.79
N ALA A 388 -19.75 -29.62 -7.77
CA ALA A 388 -19.32 -28.85 -6.61
C ALA A 388 -20.22 -29.11 -5.39
N LYS A 389 -21.54 -29.15 -5.57
CA LYS A 389 -22.54 -29.47 -4.52
C LYS A 389 -22.36 -30.88 -3.97
N GLU A 390 -22.19 -31.88 -4.86
CA GLU A 390 -21.97 -33.27 -4.44
C GLU A 390 -20.70 -33.38 -3.55
N LEU A 391 -19.62 -32.75 -3.99
CA LEU A 391 -18.36 -32.74 -3.24
C LEU A 391 -18.49 -32.03 -1.89
N ALA A 392 -19.19 -30.88 -1.88
CA ALA A 392 -19.44 -30.12 -0.66
C ALA A 392 -20.29 -30.88 0.36
N ALA A 393 -21.33 -31.61 -0.11
CA ALA A 393 -22.21 -32.39 0.76
C ALA A 393 -21.50 -33.56 1.47
N ASP A 394 -20.46 -34.09 0.85
CA ASP A 394 -19.69 -35.24 1.34
C ASP A 394 -18.37 -34.83 2.06
N ALA A 395 -18.18 -33.56 2.34
CA ALA A 395 -16.99 -33.02 3.00
C ALA A 395 -17.25 -32.64 4.46
N ASP A 396 -16.21 -32.70 5.30
CA ASP A 396 -16.25 -32.19 6.67
C ASP A 396 -16.15 -30.67 6.69
N ALA A 397 -15.44 -30.08 5.70
CA ALA A 397 -15.32 -28.64 5.52
C ALA A 397 -15.19 -28.27 4.04
N VAL A 398 -15.71 -27.09 3.69
CA VAL A 398 -15.64 -26.51 2.34
C VAL A 398 -14.94 -25.16 2.40
N VAL A 399 -13.92 -24.97 1.56
CA VAL A 399 -13.22 -23.70 1.39
C VAL A 399 -13.46 -23.19 -0.02
N ILE A 400 -14.26 -22.15 -0.16
CA ILE A 400 -14.50 -21.48 -1.46
C ILE A 400 -13.48 -20.36 -1.58
N VAL A 401 -12.69 -20.36 -2.66
CA VAL A 401 -11.71 -19.29 -2.95
C VAL A 401 -12.20 -18.49 -4.14
N ALA A 402 -12.60 -17.25 -3.88
CA ALA A 402 -13.17 -16.32 -4.83
C ALA A 402 -12.39 -15.00 -4.87
N GLY A 403 -12.52 -14.23 -5.92
CA GLY A 403 -11.85 -12.93 -5.98
C GLY A 403 -11.35 -12.53 -7.35
N TYR A 404 -10.35 -11.66 -7.34
CA TYR A 404 -9.77 -11.05 -8.53
C TYR A 404 -8.37 -11.60 -8.83
N ILE A 405 -7.94 -11.39 -10.07
CA ILE A 405 -6.60 -11.66 -10.57
C ILE A 405 -6.02 -10.41 -11.25
N HIS A 406 -4.79 -10.47 -11.67
CA HIS A 406 -4.07 -9.35 -12.33
C HIS A 406 -4.76 -8.77 -13.58
N SER A 407 -5.66 -9.49 -14.23
CA SER A 407 -6.44 -8.97 -15.36
C SER A 407 -7.69 -8.20 -14.94
N ASP A 408 -8.08 -8.28 -13.67
CA ASP A 408 -9.26 -7.57 -13.13
C ASP A 408 -8.87 -6.22 -12.53
N GLU A 409 -7.65 -6.13 -12.02
CA GLU A 409 -7.10 -4.93 -11.38
C GLU A 409 -5.58 -4.94 -11.41
N GLY A 410 -4.97 -3.79 -11.63
CA GLY A 410 -3.52 -3.65 -11.65
C GLY A 410 -3.07 -2.44 -12.44
N GLU A 411 -1.79 -2.38 -12.74
CA GLU A 411 -1.23 -1.36 -13.60
C GLU A 411 -1.76 -1.50 -15.04
N TYR A 412 -1.95 -0.37 -15.73
CA TYR A 412 -2.52 -0.30 -17.08
C TYR A 412 -1.63 0.49 -18.04
N LEU A 413 -1.42 -0.06 -19.24
CA LEU A 413 -0.83 0.66 -20.37
C LEU A 413 -1.89 0.87 -21.44
N ALA A 414 -2.24 2.13 -21.69
CA ALA A 414 -3.21 2.50 -22.71
C ALA A 414 -2.82 1.91 -24.10
N ASP A 415 -3.84 1.51 -24.87
CA ASP A 415 -3.72 0.91 -26.20
C ASP A 415 -2.96 -0.43 -26.27
N ARG A 416 -2.63 -1.02 -25.13
CA ARG A 416 -1.90 -2.29 -25.02
C ARG A 416 -2.60 -3.31 -24.10
N SER A 417 -3.93 -3.20 -23.96
CA SER A 417 -4.77 -4.19 -23.24
C SER A 417 -4.68 -5.60 -23.84
N ASP A 418 -4.14 -5.74 -25.06
CA ASP A 418 -3.79 -6.99 -25.73
C ASP A 418 -2.50 -7.63 -25.20
N ILE A 419 -1.73 -6.88 -24.38
CA ILE A 419 -0.52 -7.40 -23.77
C ILE A 419 -0.85 -7.97 -22.41
N ALA A 420 -0.91 -9.27 -22.41
CA ALA A 420 -0.85 -10.18 -21.26
C ALA A 420 -1.32 -9.62 -19.90
N GLY A 421 -2.62 -9.26 -19.80
CA GLY A 421 -3.26 -9.20 -18.51
C GLY A 421 -2.90 -8.03 -17.62
N MET A 422 -2.72 -6.83 -18.14
CA MET A 422 -2.71 -5.60 -17.35
C MET A 422 -4.15 -5.17 -17.12
N GLY A 423 -4.63 -5.26 -15.86
CA GLY A 423 -6.05 -5.11 -15.53
C GLY A 423 -6.59 -3.70 -15.54
N GLY A 424 -5.79 -2.71 -15.14
CA GLY A 424 -6.27 -1.34 -14.96
C GLY A 424 -7.26 -1.19 -13.80
N ASP A 425 -8.12 -0.16 -13.91
CA ASP A 425 -9.17 0.09 -12.94
C ASP A 425 -10.29 -0.94 -13.03
N ARG A 426 -10.83 -1.36 -11.89
CA ARG A 426 -11.92 -2.35 -11.85
C ARG A 426 -13.17 -1.85 -12.56
N ALA A 427 -13.79 -2.73 -13.34
CA ALA A 427 -15.08 -2.48 -13.96
C ALA A 427 -16.22 -2.47 -12.93
N SER A 428 -16.13 -3.29 -11.87
CA SER A 428 -17.09 -3.40 -10.78
C SER A 428 -16.39 -3.69 -9.46
N MET A 429 -17.06 -3.39 -8.36
CA MET A 429 -16.62 -3.76 -7.01
C MET A 429 -17.18 -5.10 -6.54
N ARG A 430 -17.93 -5.82 -7.37
CA ARG A 430 -18.52 -7.14 -7.05
C ARG A 430 -17.65 -8.26 -7.60
N LEU A 431 -17.70 -9.41 -6.96
CA LEU A 431 -17.08 -10.63 -7.48
C LEU A 431 -17.61 -10.98 -8.87
N HIS A 432 -16.88 -11.79 -9.61
CA HIS A 432 -17.37 -12.36 -10.86
C HIS A 432 -18.63 -13.19 -10.63
N GLN A 433 -19.59 -13.13 -11.56
CA GLN A 433 -20.85 -13.83 -11.44
C GLN A 433 -20.67 -15.34 -11.19
N ARG A 434 -19.65 -15.96 -11.80
CA ARG A 434 -19.31 -17.37 -11.57
C ARG A 434 -19.01 -17.69 -10.11
N ASP A 435 -18.32 -16.78 -9.40
CA ASP A 435 -17.95 -16.96 -7.99
C ASP A 435 -19.19 -16.78 -7.11
N ILE A 436 -20.03 -15.81 -7.44
CA ILE A 436 -21.33 -15.58 -6.77
C ILE A 436 -22.26 -16.79 -6.95
N ASP A 437 -22.37 -17.31 -8.18
CA ASP A 437 -23.19 -18.50 -8.49
C ASP A 437 -22.67 -19.74 -7.74
N LEU A 438 -21.35 -19.90 -7.62
CA LEU A 438 -20.74 -20.98 -6.84
C LEU A 438 -21.09 -20.86 -5.35
N ILE A 439 -20.94 -19.67 -4.76
CA ILE A 439 -21.27 -19.41 -3.34
C ILE A 439 -22.77 -19.71 -3.10
N HIS A 440 -23.66 -19.17 -3.91
CA HIS A 440 -25.10 -19.44 -3.80
C HIS A 440 -25.45 -20.91 -4.05
N GLY A 441 -24.76 -21.56 -5.00
CA GLY A 441 -25.00 -22.96 -5.33
C GLY A 441 -24.63 -23.92 -4.20
N VAL A 442 -23.60 -23.58 -3.40
CA VAL A 442 -23.14 -24.40 -2.27
C VAL A 442 -23.77 -23.96 -0.94
N LYS A 443 -24.51 -22.83 -0.94
CA LYS A 443 -25.25 -22.32 0.22
C LYS A 443 -26.06 -23.41 0.92
N GLY A 444 -25.85 -23.58 2.21
CA GLY A 444 -26.62 -24.51 3.05
C GLY A 444 -26.37 -26.01 2.77
N VAL A 445 -25.46 -26.33 1.84
CA VAL A 445 -25.08 -27.73 1.57
C VAL A 445 -24.16 -28.27 2.66
N ASN A 446 -23.23 -27.44 3.13
CA ASN A 446 -22.32 -27.79 4.22
C ASN A 446 -22.25 -26.67 5.27
N PRO A 447 -22.51 -26.96 6.56
CA PRO A 447 -22.49 -25.94 7.62
C PRO A 447 -21.07 -25.40 7.93
N ASN A 448 -20.01 -26.11 7.53
CA ASN A 448 -18.62 -25.71 7.70
C ASN A 448 -18.05 -25.10 6.41
N THR A 449 -18.80 -24.20 5.77
CA THR A 449 -18.37 -23.50 4.57
C THR A 449 -17.67 -22.20 4.94
N VAL A 450 -16.47 -21.99 4.41
CA VAL A 450 -15.66 -20.79 4.55
C VAL A 450 -15.43 -20.19 3.18
N VAL A 451 -15.69 -18.89 3.01
CA VAL A 451 -15.30 -18.15 1.80
C VAL A 451 -14.03 -17.37 2.08
N CYS A 452 -13.00 -17.62 1.27
CA CYS A 452 -11.76 -16.89 1.24
C CYS A 452 -11.74 -15.94 0.05
N ILE A 453 -11.64 -14.64 0.30
CA ILE A 453 -11.65 -13.59 -0.72
C ILE A 453 -10.21 -13.16 -1.03
N ILE A 454 -9.84 -13.14 -2.32
CA ILE A 454 -8.57 -12.60 -2.81
C ILE A 454 -8.86 -11.32 -3.61
N GLY A 455 -8.21 -10.22 -3.26
CA GLY A 455 -8.36 -8.94 -3.95
C GLY A 455 -7.54 -7.84 -3.29
N SER A 456 -7.46 -6.67 -3.93
CA SER A 456 -6.61 -5.57 -3.45
C SER A 456 -7.26 -4.71 -2.37
N SER A 457 -8.55 -4.41 -2.51
CA SER A 457 -9.28 -3.44 -1.69
C SER A 457 -10.75 -3.85 -1.56
N ALA A 458 -11.64 -2.96 -1.11
CA ALA A 458 -13.03 -3.28 -0.85
C ALA A 458 -13.71 -4.00 -2.02
N ILE A 459 -14.38 -5.09 -1.70
CA ILE A 459 -15.27 -5.88 -2.58
C ILE A 459 -16.63 -5.89 -1.91
N LEU A 460 -17.68 -5.57 -2.68
CA LEU A 460 -19.07 -5.61 -2.20
C LEU A 460 -19.54 -7.06 -2.15
N ILE A 461 -19.99 -7.49 -0.99
CA ILE A 461 -20.39 -8.87 -0.70
C ILE A 461 -21.77 -8.97 -0.06
N ASP A 462 -22.51 -7.85 0.01
CA ASP A 462 -23.83 -7.72 0.63
C ASP A 462 -24.87 -8.72 0.08
N GLU A 463 -24.73 -9.14 -1.17
CA GLU A 463 -25.66 -10.05 -1.84
C GLU A 463 -25.54 -11.52 -1.38
N TRP A 464 -24.38 -11.94 -0.87
CA TRP A 464 -24.15 -13.33 -0.45
C TRP A 464 -23.54 -13.47 0.97
N GLU A 465 -23.13 -12.38 1.61
CA GLU A 465 -22.51 -12.40 2.94
C GLU A 465 -23.32 -13.21 3.96
N LYS A 466 -24.65 -13.08 3.92
CA LYS A 466 -25.56 -13.78 4.86
C LYS A 466 -25.70 -15.28 4.58
N ASP A 467 -25.21 -15.74 3.46
CA ASP A 467 -25.38 -17.12 2.99
C ASP A 467 -24.31 -18.08 3.51
N VAL A 468 -23.21 -17.55 4.04
CA VAL A 468 -22.08 -18.35 4.51
C VAL A 468 -21.71 -17.99 5.96
N PRO A 469 -21.32 -18.98 6.77
CA PRO A 469 -21.07 -18.76 8.19
C PRO A 469 -19.68 -18.14 8.48
N ALA A 470 -18.70 -18.26 7.57
CA ALA A 470 -17.36 -17.73 7.80
C ALA A 470 -16.76 -17.11 6.52
N ILE A 471 -16.08 -15.96 6.70
CA ILE A 471 -15.47 -15.20 5.61
C ILE A 471 -14.07 -14.72 6.07
N ILE A 472 -13.06 -15.00 5.26
CA ILE A 472 -11.69 -14.49 5.42
C ILE A 472 -11.36 -13.62 4.20
N PHE A 473 -10.87 -12.39 4.41
CA PHE A 473 -10.27 -11.59 3.36
C PHE A 473 -8.75 -11.78 3.42
N SER A 474 -8.19 -12.49 2.43
CA SER A 474 -6.78 -12.87 2.43
C SER A 474 -5.88 -11.90 1.66
N PHE A 475 -6.44 -10.99 0.88
CA PHE A 475 -5.70 -10.16 -0.08
C PHE A 475 -4.87 -11.00 -1.07
N TYR A 476 -3.94 -10.37 -1.78
CA TYR A 476 -2.85 -11.07 -2.46
C TYR A 476 -1.74 -11.28 -1.43
N SER A 477 -1.67 -12.48 -0.88
CA SER A 477 -0.91 -12.77 0.35
C SER A 477 0.57 -13.15 0.12
N GLY A 478 1.11 -12.88 -1.08
CA GLY A 478 2.50 -13.19 -1.40
C GLY A 478 2.80 -14.69 -1.52
N MET A 479 4.09 -15.04 -1.43
CA MET A 479 4.55 -16.41 -1.72
C MET A 479 4.08 -17.46 -0.73
N GLU A 480 3.83 -17.10 0.53
CA GLU A 480 3.42 -18.02 1.62
C GLU A 480 1.90 -18.04 1.89
N GLY A 481 1.10 -17.32 1.09
CA GLY A 481 -0.33 -17.09 1.35
C GLY A 481 -1.14 -18.35 1.61
N GLY A 482 -0.95 -19.42 0.82
CA GLY A 482 -1.68 -20.67 1.00
C GLY A 482 -1.30 -21.42 2.30
N ASN A 483 -0.03 -21.36 2.73
CA ASN A 483 0.39 -21.91 4.00
C ASN A 483 -0.27 -21.19 5.17
N VAL A 484 -0.29 -19.84 5.11
CA VAL A 484 -0.87 -18.99 6.17
C VAL A 484 -2.40 -19.16 6.23
N LEU A 485 -3.08 -19.19 5.09
CA LEU A 485 -4.51 -19.47 5.08
C LEU A 485 -4.84 -20.80 5.76
N ALA A 486 -4.07 -21.86 5.48
CA ALA A 486 -4.25 -23.14 6.14
C ALA A 486 -3.95 -23.06 7.65
N ASP A 487 -2.92 -22.30 8.07
CA ASP A 487 -2.61 -22.09 9.50
C ASP A 487 -3.74 -21.37 10.23
N ILE A 488 -4.37 -20.36 9.59
CA ILE A 488 -5.54 -19.66 10.14
C ILE A 488 -6.75 -20.59 10.20
N LEU A 489 -7.09 -21.29 9.11
CA LEU A 489 -8.24 -22.18 9.06
C LEU A 489 -8.24 -23.22 10.19
N PHE A 490 -7.07 -23.67 10.64
CA PHE A 490 -6.89 -24.65 11.71
C PHE A 490 -6.45 -24.06 13.06
N GLY A 491 -6.42 -22.76 13.22
CA GLY A 491 -6.15 -22.09 14.49
C GLY A 491 -4.69 -22.14 14.97
N ASP A 492 -3.74 -22.49 14.11
CA ASP A 492 -2.30 -22.37 14.45
C ASP A 492 -1.87 -20.89 14.43
N VAL A 493 -2.58 -20.08 13.68
CA VAL A 493 -2.50 -18.61 13.68
C VAL A 493 -3.87 -18.04 14.06
N CYS A 494 -3.89 -17.20 15.08
CA CYS A 494 -5.06 -16.44 15.47
C CYS A 494 -5.16 -15.19 14.58
N PRO A 495 -6.23 -15.00 13.78
CA PRO A 495 -6.36 -13.85 12.90
C PRO A 495 -6.34 -12.54 13.71
N SER A 496 -5.63 -11.55 13.20
CA SER A 496 -5.46 -10.24 13.83
C SER A 496 -5.47 -9.08 12.84
N GLY A 497 -5.59 -9.36 11.53
CA GLY A 497 -5.69 -8.34 10.50
C GLY A 497 -6.95 -7.49 10.66
N LYS A 498 -6.83 -6.20 10.31
CA LYS A 498 -7.91 -5.20 10.35
C LYS A 498 -8.06 -4.58 8.96
N LEU A 499 -9.30 -4.41 8.48
CA LEU A 499 -9.55 -3.79 7.18
C LEU A 499 -8.95 -2.38 7.10
N PRO A 500 -8.02 -2.10 6.19
CA PRO A 500 -7.46 -0.76 6.01
C PRO A 500 -8.35 0.13 5.12
N TYR A 501 -9.59 -0.26 4.93
CA TYR A 501 -10.62 0.43 4.17
C TYR A 501 -12.02 0.06 4.65
N THR A 502 -12.99 0.86 4.26
CA THR A 502 -14.41 0.63 4.55
C THR A 502 -15.05 -0.19 3.43
N VAL A 503 -15.88 -1.16 3.78
CA VAL A 503 -16.73 -1.91 2.84
C VAL A 503 -18.16 -1.39 2.95
N ALA A 504 -18.60 -0.62 1.96
CA ALA A 504 -19.96 -0.09 1.89
C ALA A 504 -20.96 -1.13 1.36
N LEU A 505 -22.23 -0.75 1.26
CA LEU A 505 -23.30 -1.57 0.71
C LEU A 505 -23.56 -1.29 -0.80
N SER A 506 -22.99 -0.19 -1.33
CA SER A 506 -23.17 0.21 -2.73
C SER A 506 -21.92 0.90 -3.25
N GLU A 507 -21.64 0.75 -4.56
CA GLU A 507 -20.57 1.48 -5.26
C GLU A 507 -20.81 3.00 -5.21
N ASP A 508 -22.06 3.45 -5.22
CA ASP A 508 -22.44 4.87 -5.14
C ASP A 508 -22.10 5.54 -3.80
N SER A 509 -21.73 4.75 -2.78
CA SER A 509 -21.31 5.28 -1.48
C SER A 509 -19.91 5.90 -1.52
N TYR A 510 -19.08 5.51 -2.48
CA TYR A 510 -17.72 6.02 -2.62
C TYR A 510 -17.70 7.29 -3.48
N PRO A 511 -16.61 8.08 -3.45
CA PRO A 511 -16.43 9.22 -4.35
C PRO A 511 -16.58 8.82 -5.82
N ASP A 512 -17.06 9.74 -6.64
CA ASP A 512 -17.19 9.54 -8.09
C ASP A 512 -15.89 9.04 -8.72
N PHE A 513 -16.01 8.08 -9.64
CA PHE A 513 -14.87 7.45 -10.28
C PHE A 513 -15.15 7.15 -11.76
N ASP A 514 -14.53 7.93 -12.64
CA ASP A 514 -14.52 7.68 -14.08
C ASP A 514 -13.11 7.24 -14.51
N PRO A 515 -12.91 5.96 -14.86
CA PRO A 515 -11.61 5.43 -15.26
C PRO A 515 -11.08 6.05 -16.57
N ASP A 516 -11.96 6.66 -17.38
CA ASP A 516 -11.61 7.21 -18.69
C ASP A 516 -11.60 8.74 -18.74
N CYS A 517 -11.71 9.39 -17.60
CA CYS A 517 -11.80 10.84 -17.50
C CYS A 517 -10.59 11.57 -18.11
N THR A 518 -10.80 12.81 -18.52
CA THR A 518 -9.74 13.78 -18.87
C THR A 518 -9.60 14.88 -17.82
N TYR A 519 -10.57 14.97 -16.91
CA TYR A 519 -10.62 15.88 -15.78
C TYR A 519 -11.26 15.17 -14.59
N ALA A 520 -10.71 15.38 -13.41
CA ALA A 520 -11.27 14.87 -12.16
C ALA A 520 -11.12 15.90 -11.04
N GLU A 521 -12.20 16.12 -10.29
CA GLU A 521 -12.18 16.86 -9.04
C GLU A 521 -12.07 15.87 -7.88
N TYR A 522 -11.05 16.02 -7.05
CA TYR A 522 -10.87 15.17 -5.87
C TYR A 522 -11.43 15.86 -4.63
N GLU A 523 -12.42 15.24 -4.03
CA GLU A 523 -13.13 15.74 -2.88
C GLU A 523 -12.36 15.52 -1.57
N TYR A 524 -12.71 16.30 -0.55
CA TYR A 524 -12.14 16.17 0.79
C TYR A 524 -12.54 14.86 1.47
N TYR A 525 -13.82 14.47 1.35
CA TYR A 525 -14.36 13.30 2.05
C TYR A 525 -14.29 12.04 1.19
N HIS A 526 -13.71 11.00 1.77
CA HIS A 526 -13.61 9.65 1.19
C HIS A 526 -13.56 8.62 2.32
N GLY A 527 -13.63 7.32 2.00
CA GLY A 527 -13.53 6.24 2.97
C GLY A 527 -14.48 6.42 4.16
N TYR A 528 -14.05 5.99 5.35
CA TYR A 528 -14.86 6.11 6.56
C TYR A 528 -15.23 7.56 6.92
N CYS A 529 -14.40 8.54 6.56
CA CYS A 529 -14.71 9.95 6.80
C CYS A 529 -15.95 10.42 6.02
N LYS A 530 -16.14 9.96 4.78
CA LYS A 530 -17.34 10.22 3.98
C LYS A 530 -18.54 9.47 4.58
N MET A 531 -18.36 8.19 4.90
CA MET A 531 -19.45 7.38 5.47
C MET A 531 -19.98 7.97 6.77
N ASP A 532 -19.10 8.38 7.68
CA ASP A 532 -19.46 9.05 8.92
C ASP A 532 -20.16 10.39 8.68
N LYS A 533 -19.62 11.23 7.78
CA LYS A 533 -20.13 12.57 7.50
C LYS A 533 -21.54 12.56 6.93
N GLU A 534 -21.78 11.63 6.01
CA GLU A 534 -23.06 11.51 5.30
C GLU A 534 -24.01 10.49 5.95
N ASN A 535 -23.58 9.86 7.05
CA ASN A 535 -24.33 8.78 7.75
C ASN A 535 -24.68 7.62 6.82
N ILE A 536 -23.75 7.23 5.96
CA ILE A 536 -23.92 6.09 5.04
C ILE A 536 -23.69 4.78 5.81
N PRO A 537 -24.62 3.83 5.76
CA PRO A 537 -24.43 2.53 6.39
C PRO A 537 -23.36 1.72 5.66
N VAL A 538 -22.52 1.03 6.42
CA VAL A 538 -21.43 0.21 5.90
C VAL A 538 -21.62 -1.25 6.31
N LEU A 539 -21.12 -2.18 5.50
CA LEU A 539 -21.10 -3.60 5.83
C LEU A 539 -19.98 -3.89 6.84
N TYR A 540 -18.79 -3.41 6.55
CA TYR A 540 -17.63 -3.48 7.45
C TYR A 540 -16.93 -2.13 7.53
N PRO A 541 -16.73 -1.58 8.74
CA PRO A 541 -16.08 -0.30 8.92
C PRO A 541 -14.54 -0.42 8.74
N PHE A 542 -13.87 0.70 8.51
CA PHE A 542 -12.42 0.80 8.59
C PHE A 542 -11.92 0.29 9.94
N GLY A 543 -10.84 -0.47 9.95
CA GLY A 543 -10.24 -1.05 11.15
C GLY A 543 -10.89 -2.33 11.64
N TYR A 544 -11.97 -2.81 11.01
CA TYR A 544 -12.70 -4.01 11.42
C TYR A 544 -11.92 -5.30 11.13
N GLY A 545 -11.99 -6.24 12.06
CA GLY A 545 -11.49 -7.60 11.91
C GLY A 545 -11.70 -8.38 13.19
N LEU A 546 -12.18 -9.63 13.06
CA LEU A 546 -12.42 -10.56 14.15
C LEU A 546 -11.16 -11.35 14.52
N SER A 547 -11.19 -11.95 15.69
CA SER A 547 -10.15 -12.85 16.21
C SER A 547 -10.76 -14.14 16.73
N TYR A 548 -9.93 -15.17 16.98
CA TYR A 548 -10.35 -16.39 17.70
C TYR A 548 -10.38 -16.19 19.21
N THR A 549 -9.93 -15.05 19.71
CA THR A 549 -10.05 -14.64 21.09
C THR A 549 -10.85 -13.35 21.21
N THR A 550 -11.11 -12.90 22.41
CA THR A 550 -11.83 -11.65 22.68
C THR A 550 -10.97 -10.70 23.49
N PHE A 551 -11.15 -9.41 23.25
CA PHE A 551 -10.42 -8.36 23.96
C PHE A 551 -11.39 -7.37 24.62
N ASP A 552 -11.01 -6.85 25.78
CA ASP A 552 -11.64 -5.70 26.40
C ASP A 552 -10.69 -4.51 26.37
N ILE A 553 -11.14 -3.41 25.79
CA ILE A 553 -10.41 -2.13 25.74
C ILE A 553 -11.10 -1.21 26.77
N SER A 554 -10.36 -0.74 27.77
CA SER A 554 -10.91 0.12 28.83
C SER A 554 -11.34 1.50 28.33
N GLU A 555 -12.08 2.25 29.17
CA GLU A 555 -12.29 3.68 28.94
C GLU A 555 -10.94 4.40 28.80
N PRO A 556 -10.80 5.34 27.83
CA PRO A 556 -9.57 6.11 27.66
C PRO A 556 -9.36 7.11 28.79
N THR A 557 -8.09 7.26 29.16
CA THR A 557 -7.63 8.36 30.01
C THR A 557 -6.75 9.29 29.19
N VAL A 558 -6.77 10.58 29.48
CA VAL A 558 -5.96 11.58 28.77
C VAL A 558 -5.07 12.35 29.75
N GLU A 559 -3.81 12.52 29.39
CA GLU A 559 -2.85 13.38 30.05
C GLU A 559 -2.34 14.40 29.01
N VAL A 560 -2.50 15.69 29.30
CA VAL A 560 -2.08 16.76 28.41
C VAL A 560 -0.79 17.39 28.92
N PHE A 561 0.22 17.46 28.08
CA PHE A 561 1.52 18.08 28.35
C PHE A 561 1.79 19.13 27.27
N ASP A 562 1.57 20.40 27.60
CA ASP A 562 1.68 21.51 26.65
C ASP A 562 0.81 21.24 25.41
N LYS A 563 1.39 21.11 24.26
CA LYS A 563 0.72 20.87 22.95
C LYS A 563 0.61 19.39 22.56
N THR A 564 0.79 18.47 23.49
CA THR A 564 0.69 17.03 23.23
C THR A 564 -0.28 16.39 24.22
N ALA A 565 -1.19 15.59 23.71
CA ALA A 565 -2.09 14.76 24.50
C ALA A 565 -1.65 13.29 24.38
N LYS A 566 -1.50 12.63 25.54
CA LYS A 566 -1.26 11.21 25.66
C LYS A 566 -2.55 10.52 26.10
N ILE A 567 -3.07 9.68 25.24
CA ILE A 567 -4.28 8.89 25.47
C ILE A 567 -3.87 7.47 25.85
N SER A 568 -4.40 6.94 26.95
CA SER A 568 -4.04 5.60 27.42
C SER A 568 -5.29 4.76 27.68
N VAL A 569 -5.22 3.50 27.25
CA VAL A 569 -6.21 2.46 27.55
C VAL A 569 -5.52 1.19 28.06
N ASN A 570 -6.23 0.38 28.82
CA ASN A 570 -5.82 -0.99 29.10
C ASN A 570 -6.50 -1.92 28.10
N VAL A 571 -5.73 -2.86 27.55
CA VAL A 571 -6.24 -3.92 26.68
C VAL A 571 -6.01 -5.26 27.36
N LYS A 572 -7.09 -6.03 27.50
CA LYS A 572 -7.06 -7.34 28.15
C LYS A 572 -7.56 -8.41 27.19
N ASN A 573 -6.81 -9.49 27.04
CA ASN A 573 -7.29 -10.70 26.37
C ASN A 573 -8.23 -11.44 27.33
N THR A 574 -9.52 -11.48 26.99
CA THR A 574 -10.58 -12.08 27.80
C THR A 574 -10.96 -13.48 27.35
N GLY A 575 -10.37 -13.98 26.24
CA GLY A 575 -10.61 -15.32 25.73
C GLY A 575 -9.51 -16.31 26.12
N ASP A 576 -9.52 -17.47 25.47
CA ASP A 576 -8.74 -18.65 25.87
C ASP A 576 -7.50 -18.90 25.00
N VAL A 577 -7.28 -18.13 23.93
CA VAL A 577 -6.13 -18.27 23.05
C VAL A 577 -5.30 -16.98 22.98
N LYS A 578 -4.01 -17.12 22.74
CA LYS A 578 -3.12 -15.98 22.46
C LYS A 578 -3.61 -15.27 21.20
N GLY A 579 -3.68 -13.95 21.23
CA GLY A 579 -4.06 -13.15 20.05
C GLY A 579 -3.46 -11.75 20.11
N ALA A 580 -3.67 -11.00 19.05
CA ALA A 580 -3.29 -9.60 18.99
C ALA A 580 -4.50 -8.73 18.65
N GLU A 581 -4.53 -7.52 19.22
CA GLU A 581 -5.53 -6.49 18.96
C GLU A 581 -4.86 -5.21 18.47
N VAL A 582 -5.56 -4.42 17.65
CA VAL A 582 -5.12 -3.10 17.19
C VAL A 582 -5.97 -2.04 17.87
N VAL A 583 -5.38 -1.30 18.77
CA VAL A 583 -6.00 -0.12 19.36
C VAL A 583 -5.85 1.06 18.41
N GLN A 584 -6.97 1.68 18.04
CA GLN A 584 -7.04 2.79 17.11
C GLN A 584 -7.48 4.04 17.85
N LEU A 585 -6.78 5.17 17.64
CA LEU A 585 -7.10 6.49 18.20
C LEU A 585 -7.61 7.40 17.10
N TYR A 586 -8.87 7.80 17.24
CA TYR A 586 -9.47 8.81 16.38
C TYR A 586 -9.70 10.09 17.15
N ILE A 587 -9.60 11.25 16.49
CA ILE A 587 -9.85 12.56 17.10
C ILE A 587 -10.96 13.28 16.34
N GLY A 588 -11.95 13.75 17.11
CA GLY A 588 -12.98 14.69 16.65
C GLY A 588 -12.70 16.11 17.16
N CYS A 589 -13.20 17.11 16.43
CA CYS A 589 -12.99 18.54 16.69
C CYS A 589 -14.34 19.22 17.01
N GLU A 590 -14.61 19.53 18.28
CA GLU A 590 -15.86 20.19 18.69
C GLU A 590 -15.70 21.72 18.68
N GLY A 591 -16.48 22.40 17.84
CA GLY A 591 -16.45 23.88 17.75
C GLY A 591 -15.38 24.42 16.81
N SER A 592 -14.84 23.62 15.89
CA SER A 592 -13.90 24.07 14.86
C SER A 592 -14.49 25.18 13.98
N ALA A 593 -13.63 26.11 13.55
CA ALA A 593 -13.97 27.21 12.66
C ALA A 593 -14.27 26.74 11.23
N VAL A 594 -13.87 25.52 10.87
CA VAL A 594 -14.06 24.94 9.54
C VAL A 594 -14.79 23.61 9.64
N ASP A 595 -15.34 23.14 8.52
CA ASP A 595 -15.94 21.82 8.44
C ASP A 595 -14.87 20.73 8.66
N ARG A 596 -15.11 19.81 9.58
CA ARG A 596 -14.20 18.73 9.96
C ARG A 596 -14.84 17.36 9.76
N PRO A 597 -14.05 16.30 9.53
CA PRO A 597 -14.53 14.94 9.72
C PRO A 597 -15.12 14.74 11.11
N VAL A 598 -16.10 13.86 11.25
CA VAL A 598 -16.67 13.46 12.56
C VAL A 598 -15.56 13.00 13.48
N LYS A 599 -14.65 12.22 12.94
CA LYS A 599 -13.41 11.77 13.57
C LYS A 599 -12.39 11.39 12.49
N ILE A 600 -11.11 11.44 12.83
CA ILE A 600 -10.01 11.05 11.93
C ILE A 600 -8.94 10.30 12.73
N LEU A 601 -8.40 9.22 12.15
CA LEU A 601 -7.32 8.42 12.75
C LEU A 601 -6.07 9.28 12.99
N LYS A 602 -5.49 9.20 14.19
CA LYS A 602 -4.29 9.97 14.57
C LYS A 602 -3.21 9.14 15.24
N ASP A 603 -3.53 7.93 15.69
CA ASP A 603 -2.54 6.96 16.13
C ASP A 603 -3.15 5.56 16.18
N PHE A 604 -2.31 4.54 16.19
CA PHE A 604 -2.69 3.14 16.36
C PHE A 604 -1.55 2.33 16.99
N ALA A 605 -1.88 1.26 17.66
CA ALA A 605 -0.90 0.33 18.20
C ALA A 605 -1.41 -1.10 18.18
N ARG A 606 -0.61 -2.01 17.63
CA ARG A 606 -0.84 -3.45 17.72
C ARG A 606 -0.27 -3.99 19.03
N VAL A 607 -1.05 -4.78 19.76
CA VAL A 607 -0.65 -5.38 21.04
C VAL A 607 -0.97 -6.88 21.05
N GLU A 608 0.04 -7.69 21.34
CA GLU A 608 -0.10 -9.13 21.47
C GLU A 608 -0.24 -9.51 22.95
N LEU A 609 -1.21 -10.38 23.26
CA LEU A 609 -1.60 -10.74 24.63
C LEU A 609 -1.86 -12.26 24.76
N MET A 610 -1.32 -12.84 25.84
CA MET A 610 -1.69 -14.19 26.26
C MET A 610 -3.10 -14.20 26.89
N PRO A 611 -3.79 -15.34 26.98
CA PRO A 611 -5.05 -15.46 27.71
C PRO A 611 -4.98 -14.86 29.10
N GLY A 612 -5.90 -13.94 29.42
CA GLY A 612 -5.96 -13.23 30.69
C GLY A 612 -4.94 -12.10 30.88
N GLU A 613 -3.97 -11.95 29.99
CA GLU A 613 -2.98 -10.86 30.04
C GLU A 613 -3.63 -9.51 29.76
N GLU A 614 -3.17 -8.48 30.47
CA GLU A 614 -3.57 -7.09 30.31
C GLU A 614 -2.35 -6.19 30.14
N LYS A 615 -2.37 -5.30 29.14
CA LYS A 615 -1.33 -4.31 28.89
C LYS A 615 -1.91 -2.91 28.76
N LYS A 616 -1.17 -1.92 29.26
CA LYS A 616 -1.46 -0.51 29.00
C LYS A 616 -0.90 -0.12 27.65
N VAL A 617 -1.76 0.38 26.78
CA VAL A 617 -1.41 0.99 25.48
C VAL A 617 -1.51 2.50 25.63
N SER A 618 -0.52 3.23 25.10
CA SER A 618 -0.47 4.69 25.11
C SER A 618 -0.28 5.21 23.70
N LEU A 619 -1.16 6.07 23.26
CA LEU A 619 -1.22 6.71 21.96
C LEU A 619 -1.04 8.21 22.12
N GLN A 620 -0.57 8.92 21.10
CA GLN A 620 -0.27 10.34 21.20
C GLN A 620 -0.84 11.14 20.03
N VAL A 621 -1.21 12.39 20.29
CA VAL A 621 -1.56 13.37 19.28
C VAL A 621 -1.07 14.75 19.72
N SER A 622 -0.54 15.54 18.79
CA SER A 622 -0.18 16.93 19.05
C SER A 622 -1.20 17.90 18.46
N SER A 623 -1.21 19.14 18.95
CA SER A 623 -2.07 20.19 18.40
C SER A 623 -1.77 20.45 16.91
N LYS A 624 -0.53 20.25 16.47
CA LYS A 624 -0.11 20.36 15.07
C LYS A 624 -0.76 19.30 14.19
N ASP A 625 -0.94 18.06 14.68
CA ASP A 625 -1.59 16.97 13.96
C ASP A 625 -3.08 17.26 13.74
N MET A 626 -3.64 18.19 14.53
CA MET A 626 -5.03 18.62 14.48
C MET A 626 -5.23 19.97 13.77
N ALA A 627 -4.17 20.62 13.32
CA ALA A 627 -4.25 21.88 12.59
C ALA A 627 -4.98 21.68 11.25
N TYR A 628 -5.79 22.68 10.84
CA TYR A 628 -6.40 22.70 9.52
C TYR A 628 -5.64 23.66 8.60
N TYR A 629 -5.69 23.41 7.30
CA TYR A 629 -5.06 24.29 6.32
C TYR A 629 -5.99 25.47 6.01
N SER A 630 -5.51 26.68 6.28
CA SER A 630 -6.20 27.93 5.94
C SER A 630 -5.71 28.45 4.59
N GLU A 631 -6.59 28.51 3.61
CA GLU A 631 -6.27 29.08 2.30
C GLU A 631 -5.93 30.58 2.37
N GLU A 632 -6.56 31.31 3.31
CA GLU A 632 -6.28 32.74 3.52
C GLU A 632 -4.86 32.98 4.03
N LYS A 633 -4.39 32.12 4.93
CA LYS A 633 -3.04 32.22 5.52
C LYS A 633 -1.98 31.47 4.71
N ASP A 634 -2.39 30.64 3.78
CA ASP A 634 -1.58 29.68 3.02
C ASP A 634 -0.70 28.80 3.93
N ASP A 635 -1.25 28.43 5.12
CA ASP A 635 -0.56 27.66 6.15
C ASP A 635 -1.53 26.93 7.09
N PHE A 636 -1.01 26.00 7.89
CA PHE A 636 -1.76 25.28 8.90
C PHE A 636 -2.07 26.14 10.14
N VAL A 637 -3.28 26.01 10.66
CA VAL A 637 -3.79 26.77 11.82
C VAL A 637 -4.20 25.79 12.92
N GLU A 638 -3.55 25.93 14.07
CA GLU A 638 -3.97 25.24 15.31
C GLU A 638 -5.18 25.96 15.91
N GLU A 639 -6.12 25.21 16.47
CA GLU A 639 -7.33 25.75 17.10
C GLU A 639 -7.32 25.51 18.60
N ASP A 640 -7.76 26.49 19.38
CA ASP A 640 -8.01 26.38 20.83
C ASP A 640 -9.47 25.98 21.06
N ILE A 641 -9.76 24.69 20.88
CA ILE A 641 -11.10 24.08 20.94
C ILE A 641 -11.10 22.82 21.78
N THR A 642 -12.29 22.26 22.03
CA THR A 642 -12.42 20.95 22.66
C THR A 642 -12.22 19.85 21.61
N TYR A 643 -11.30 18.94 21.89
CA TYR A 643 -11.07 17.72 21.11
C TYR A 643 -11.69 16.51 21.81
N ILE A 644 -12.08 15.52 21.02
CA ILE A 644 -12.64 14.27 21.52
C ILE A 644 -11.75 13.12 21.04
N ALA A 645 -11.08 12.45 21.97
CA ALA A 645 -10.35 11.23 21.67
C ALA A 645 -11.30 10.04 21.72
N TYR A 646 -11.38 9.28 20.64
CA TYR A 646 -12.12 8.03 20.54
C TYR A 646 -11.11 6.89 20.42
N THR A 647 -11.27 5.84 21.23
CA THR A 647 -10.41 4.64 21.19
C THR A 647 -11.25 3.38 21.07
N GLY A 648 -10.80 2.45 20.25
CA GLY A 648 -11.46 1.17 20.02
C GLY A 648 -10.66 0.31 19.03
N ASP A 649 -11.28 -0.73 18.53
CA ASP A 649 -10.71 -1.71 17.59
C ASP A 649 -11.12 -1.50 16.13
N CYS A 650 -12.05 -0.56 15.88
CA CYS A 650 -12.45 -0.13 14.53
C CYS A 650 -13.10 1.27 14.56
N SER A 651 -13.42 1.82 13.39
CA SER A 651 -14.02 3.15 13.26
C SER A 651 -15.51 3.20 13.60
N CYS A 652 -16.18 2.07 13.84
CA CYS A 652 -17.63 2.10 14.12
C CYS A 652 -17.92 2.70 15.50
N LYS A 653 -19.01 3.47 15.57
CA LYS A 653 -19.37 4.23 16.76
C LYS A 653 -19.55 3.36 18.00
N GLU A 654 -20.10 2.16 17.83
CA GLU A 654 -20.41 1.20 18.89
C GLU A 654 -19.17 0.58 19.52
N ALA A 655 -18.06 0.52 18.77
CA ALA A 655 -16.78 0.02 19.25
C ALA A 655 -15.92 1.07 19.95
N LEU A 656 -16.31 2.34 19.87
CA LEU A 656 -15.49 3.46 20.33
C LEU A 656 -15.92 3.96 21.71
N LYS A 657 -14.94 4.08 22.60
CA LYS A 657 -15.04 4.79 23.89
C LYS A 657 -14.37 6.16 23.77
N SER A 658 -14.79 7.17 24.52
CA SER A 658 -14.30 8.53 24.29
C SER A 658 -14.02 9.33 25.54
N VAL A 659 -13.09 10.29 25.41
CA VAL A 659 -12.78 11.29 26.42
C VAL A 659 -12.53 12.65 25.77
N LYS A 660 -13.03 13.73 26.38
CA LYS A 660 -12.78 15.11 25.91
C LYS A 660 -11.51 15.67 26.53
N PHE A 661 -10.80 16.50 25.76
CA PHE A 661 -9.61 17.21 26.24
C PHE A 661 -9.42 18.54 25.47
N GLU A 662 -8.54 19.38 26.00
CA GLU A 662 -8.04 20.60 25.36
C GLU A 662 -6.52 20.59 25.48
N PHE A 663 -5.81 21.08 24.45
CA PHE A 663 -4.37 21.26 24.57
C PHE A 663 -4.03 22.40 25.54
N GLY A 664 -2.86 22.34 26.18
CA GLY A 664 -2.36 23.41 27.03
C GLY A 664 -2.13 24.70 26.24
N LYS A 665 -2.35 25.85 26.90
CA LYS A 665 -2.16 27.19 26.31
C LYS A 665 -0.69 27.58 26.23
#